data_bbcc9a1222340196818625a30c9f278d
#
_entry.id   bbcc9a1222340196818625a30c9f278d
#
_cell.length_a   1.000
_cell.length_b   1.000
_cell.length_c   1.000
_cell.angle_alpha   90.00
_cell.angle_beta   90.00
_cell.angle_gamma   90.00
#
_symmetry.space_group_name_H-M   'P 1'
#
loop_
_entity.id
_entity.type
_entity.pdbx_description
1 polymer ?
#
loop_
_entity_poly.entity_id
_entity_poly.type
_entity_poly.pdbx_seq_one_letter_code
_entity_poly.pdbx_strand_id
1 'polypeptide(L)'
;MKQHLRYIIKNTVLALAVTLASSLPAEAQQIRAALSHYSTDDGLCSNAVSDIQQDGYGYIWVATWNGLSRFDGFSFYNYKTGGQSRVPLLHNRILDMKIDGMQNVWMRMYDNRVFVLQRSTDRIINPFKDVSGYKELRSSHKLTATHNGDILIIMDGVGIYRMHSTRDSISKRLISTEKYNITSIVEGYKDDMWVGTNKGIHQLNTSNEQIDNVGIMENESITCMFSNGYNIYAGTESGKVVECAYGEDPNILLDTGVSLRTIYKDSNGHLWFATDKQGISRLDATTGLIKDYQQVVTVPEYDQHTAMVTEIGGRIWVNMNHGGFGYYNRETDEIEYFHNNPLNTWELSNTLTSFLALQEGVIWEATSRKGLDKLEILKKTIRHFPFFETGGDQSINETRALYHDAKRKITIMGNKKGCLKITDGFNHHYINDVGGTGDFGRVYGIDRDSKGNYWISTKGTGLIRMTPTANGYQYKRYRTIANHPMWLNNENVYCTVEDKQGNIWIATYGGGVNILTKDAKGREVIVNCNNSIRHYPNNEYQKVRTLALDKRGRVWAGTTDGIIIMWKNGNRINFQRVEDNEEVEYNLNSKDIIVLKCDSKGTMWVGTNGGGLSHCLNTDANEDYHFETLGNAEGLPSEEIKSITFEKNDNLWFATDHVLCSYDKKRKVLSTYTIQDGVDDCICSEGAAITTARGNIIFGTQKGYYVVDKKKLTGAGGLFLKLQLTDFYYNDELQSPRFSDKFSHYVPDSKEVRMPDHSCRFAFRFASLNYQLQHRVHYQYLLEGYDSHWQTATKERMATYENIPTGTYKFRVRASLIESPEKFDERVITVVIPPTFLLSTSAIWIYIVLVVLGGVAYLLWKQKRLAEELDANGHNTADRNDNGNASAADGDASAADGNASAADGDGAAQETGAADDDVIVIDADDIMVVEDEDANKS
;
A
#
# COMPACT_ATOMS: atom_id res chain seq x y z
N MET A 1 -45.81 41.81 31.73
CA MET A 1 -44.77 42.60 31.10
C MET A 1 -43.35 42.10 31.33
N LYS A 2 -42.90 41.86 32.56
CA LYS A 2 -41.51 41.33 32.82
C LYS A 2 -41.25 39.92 32.28
N GLN A 3 -42.20 39.01 32.24
CA GLN A 3 -42.04 37.66 31.66
C GLN A 3 -42.00 37.66 30.12
N HIS A 4 -42.78 38.50 29.49
CA HIS A 4 -42.75 38.69 28.02
C HIS A 4 -41.42 39.30 27.54
N LEU A 5 -40.90 40.27 28.30
CA LEU A 5 -39.61 40.88 27.96
C LEU A 5 -38.46 39.88 28.09
N ARG A 6 -38.51 39.01 29.10
CA ARG A 6 -37.49 37.91 29.27
C ARG A 6 -37.58 36.87 28.15
N TYR A 7 -38.78 36.55 27.64
CA TYR A 7 -38.96 35.62 26.55
C TYR A 7 -38.48 36.19 25.20
N ILE A 8 -38.73 37.48 24.95
CA ILE A 8 -38.24 38.20 23.75
C ILE A 8 -36.72 38.32 23.80
N ILE A 9 -36.13 38.70 24.93
CA ILE A 9 -34.67 38.79 25.09
C ILE A 9 -34.02 37.41 24.90
N LYS A 10 -34.58 36.33 25.47
CA LYS A 10 -34.04 34.97 25.32
C LYS A 10 -34.09 34.45 23.88
N ASN A 11 -35.19 34.77 23.16
CA ASN A 11 -35.30 34.37 21.75
C ASN A 11 -34.46 35.24 20.82
N THR A 12 -34.30 36.55 21.13
CA THR A 12 -33.41 37.43 20.35
C THR A 12 -31.93 37.06 20.57
N VAL A 13 -31.54 36.72 21.82
CA VAL A 13 -30.18 36.22 22.11
C VAL A 13 -29.93 34.85 21.48
N LEU A 14 -30.92 33.95 21.45
CA LEU A 14 -30.82 32.67 20.76
C LEU A 14 -30.73 32.83 19.24
N ALA A 15 -31.53 33.75 18.65
CA ALA A 15 -31.45 34.07 17.23
C ALA A 15 -30.11 34.74 16.86
N LEU A 16 -29.60 35.65 17.72
CA LEU A 16 -28.26 36.24 17.53
C LEU A 16 -27.13 35.19 17.68
N ALA A 17 -27.28 34.25 18.60
CA ALA A 17 -26.31 33.16 18.79
C ALA A 17 -26.32 32.18 17.60
N VAL A 18 -27.49 31.91 17.01
CA VAL A 18 -27.63 31.11 15.79
C VAL A 18 -27.05 31.83 14.57
N THR A 19 -27.30 33.16 14.42
CA THR A 19 -26.71 33.95 13.34
C THR A 19 -25.20 34.18 13.50
N LEU A 20 -24.68 34.26 14.73
CA LEU A 20 -23.23 34.30 14.99
C LEU A 20 -22.57 32.95 14.80
N ALA A 21 -23.25 31.83 15.10
CA ALA A 21 -22.75 30.48 14.81
C ALA A 21 -22.71 30.15 13.31
N SER A 22 -23.61 30.79 12.52
CA SER A 22 -23.61 30.65 11.05
C SER A 22 -22.65 31.62 10.33
N SER A 23 -22.03 32.57 11.05
CA SER A 23 -21.05 33.51 10.49
C SER A 23 -19.59 33.20 10.83
N LEU A 24 -19.33 32.08 11.50
CA LEU A 24 -17.98 31.52 11.48
C LEU A 24 -17.75 31.01 10.05
N PRO A 25 -16.72 31.47 9.31
CA PRO A 25 -16.36 30.83 8.07
C PRO A 25 -16.02 29.38 8.44
N ALA A 26 -16.92 28.45 8.12
CA ALA A 26 -16.53 27.08 7.95
C ALA A 26 -15.43 27.16 6.89
N GLU A 27 -14.17 27.02 7.26
CA GLU A 27 -13.13 26.72 6.28
C GLU A 27 -13.69 25.54 5.47
N ALA A 28 -14.15 25.83 4.27
CA ALA A 28 -14.56 24.81 3.32
C ALA A 28 -13.43 23.80 3.29
N GLN A 29 -13.70 22.60 3.76
CA GLN A 29 -12.65 21.63 4.06
C GLN A 29 -12.18 21.06 2.72
N GLN A 30 -11.31 21.82 2.04
CA GLN A 30 -10.68 21.43 0.79
C GLN A 30 -10.11 20.03 0.96
N ILE A 31 -10.50 19.10 0.10
CA ILE A 31 -10.00 17.74 0.14
C ILE A 31 -8.52 17.80 -0.19
N ARG A 32 -7.70 17.38 0.74
CA ARG A 32 -6.28 17.14 0.45
C ARG A 32 -6.15 15.75 -0.15
N ALA A 33 -5.41 15.66 -1.22
CA ALA A 33 -5.10 14.41 -1.89
C ALA A 33 -3.61 14.35 -2.19
N ALA A 34 -3.05 13.13 -2.12
CA ALA A 34 -1.72 12.85 -2.63
C ALA A 34 -1.83 12.30 -4.05
N LEU A 35 -0.98 12.75 -4.94
CA LEU A 35 -0.92 12.32 -6.32
C LEU A 35 0.32 11.47 -6.56
N SER A 36 0.14 10.34 -7.25
CA SER A 36 1.21 9.51 -7.79
C SER A 36 0.98 9.32 -9.28
N HIS A 37 2.02 9.34 -10.06
CA HIS A 37 1.96 9.21 -11.52
C HIS A 37 2.68 7.93 -11.95
N TYR A 38 2.10 7.19 -12.89
CA TYR A 38 2.66 5.96 -13.45
C TYR A 38 2.71 6.04 -14.97
N SER A 39 3.87 5.78 -15.51
CA SER A 39 4.18 5.88 -16.94
C SER A 39 4.82 4.61 -17.49
N THR A 40 5.28 4.66 -18.73
CA THR A 40 6.11 3.59 -19.30
C THR A 40 7.41 3.37 -18.55
N ASP A 41 7.94 4.39 -17.86
CA ASP A 41 9.16 4.29 -17.05
C ASP A 41 8.94 3.44 -15.80
N ASP A 42 7.69 3.40 -15.31
CA ASP A 42 7.25 2.53 -14.21
C ASP A 42 6.81 1.14 -14.68
N GLY A 43 6.90 0.85 -15.96
CA GLY A 43 6.56 -0.43 -16.57
C GLY A 43 5.16 -0.54 -17.17
N LEU A 44 4.39 0.55 -17.25
CA LEU A 44 3.10 0.56 -17.95
C LEU A 44 3.29 0.27 -19.46
N CYS A 45 2.36 -0.45 -20.09
CA CYS A 45 2.43 -0.79 -21.49
C CYS A 45 2.57 0.41 -22.44
N SER A 46 1.85 1.49 -22.16
CA SER A 46 1.82 2.74 -22.93
C SER A 46 1.26 3.87 -22.10
N ASN A 47 1.74 5.09 -22.34
CA ASN A 47 1.20 6.30 -21.74
C ASN A 47 -0.16 6.74 -22.32
N ALA A 48 -0.62 6.11 -23.41
CA ALA A 48 -1.96 6.31 -23.96
C ALA A 48 -2.91 5.27 -23.36
N VAL A 49 -3.60 5.64 -22.29
CA VAL A 49 -4.56 4.79 -21.56
C VAL A 49 -5.97 5.06 -22.09
N SER A 50 -6.73 3.99 -22.37
CA SER A 50 -8.11 4.08 -22.89
C SER A 50 -9.17 3.75 -21.86
N ASP A 51 -8.91 2.77 -20.97
CA ASP A 51 -9.87 2.35 -19.94
C ASP A 51 -9.13 1.77 -18.72
N ILE A 52 -9.80 1.80 -17.56
CA ILE A 52 -9.29 1.28 -16.31
C ILE A 52 -10.40 0.58 -15.52
N GLN A 53 -10.11 -0.60 -14.98
CA GLN A 53 -11.05 -1.42 -14.20
C GLN A 53 -10.34 -2.08 -13.02
N GLN A 54 -11.08 -2.36 -11.94
CA GLN A 54 -10.60 -3.20 -10.84
C GLN A 54 -11.32 -4.55 -10.86
N ASP A 55 -10.56 -5.66 -10.75
CA ASP A 55 -11.16 -6.98 -10.62
C ASP A 55 -11.57 -7.29 -9.15
N GLY A 56 -12.28 -8.39 -8.96
CA GLY A 56 -12.74 -8.82 -7.65
C GLY A 56 -11.62 -9.22 -6.69
N TYR A 57 -10.43 -9.53 -7.19
CA TYR A 57 -9.24 -9.78 -6.39
C TYR A 57 -8.60 -8.48 -5.90
N GLY A 58 -8.85 -7.37 -6.60
CA GLY A 58 -8.33 -6.05 -6.30
C GLY A 58 -7.26 -5.54 -7.27
N TYR A 59 -6.83 -6.30 -8.27
CA TYR A 59 -5.89 -5.82 -9.29
C TYR A 59 -6.49 -4.70 -10.11
N ILE A 60 -5.66 -3.72 -10.47
CA ILE A 60 -6.05 -2.69 -11.43
C ILE A 60 -5.62 -3.13 -12.83
N TRP A 61 -6.59 -3.19 -13.72
CA TRP A 61 -6.40 -3.48 -15.14
C TRP A 61 -6.42 -2.19 -15.92
N VAL A 62 -5.45 -2.01 -16.79
CA VAL A 62 -5.23 -0.79 -17.56
C VAL A 62 -5.17 -1.14 -19.04
N ALA A 63 -6.20 -0.76 -19.77
CA ALA A 63 -6.25 -0.89 -21.21
C ALA A 63 -5.47 0.25 -21.86
N THR A 64 -4.59 -0.07 -22.80
CA THR A 64 -3.74 0.93 -23.45
C THR A 64 -3.72 0.77 -24.97
N TRP A 65 -3.13 1.76 -25.65
CA TRP A 65 -2.91 1.67 -27.09
C TRP A 65 -1.79 0.70 -27.47
N ASN A 66 -1.06 0.14 -26.51
CA ASN A 66 0.01 -0.82 -26.78
C ASN A 66 -0.02 -2.03 -25.84
N GLY A 67 -1.21 -2.53 -25.55
CA GLY A 67 -1.42 -3.72 -24.73
C GLY A 67 -2.27 -3.49 -23.50
N LEU A 68 -2.41 -4.55 -22.70
CA LEU A 68 -3.09 -4.56 -21.41
C LEU A 68 -2.06 -4.67 -20.31
N SER A 69 -2.19 -3.87 -19.26
CA SER A 69 -1.37 -3.95 -18.04
C SER A 69 -2.21 -4.36 -16.85
N ARG A 70 -1.70 -5.25 -16.00
CA ARG A 70 -2.24 -5.57 -14.68
C ARG A 70 -1.31 -5.00 -13.62
N PHE A 71 -1.83 -4.20 -12.71
CA PHE A 71 -1.07 -3.56 -11.64
C PHE A 71 -1.42 -4.17 -10.29
N ASP A 72 -0.39 -4.51 -9.50
CA ASP A 72 -0.52 -5.09 -8.15
C ASP A 72 -0.24 -4.07 -7.03
N GLY A 73 -0.09 -2.80 -7.40
CA GLY A 73 0.28 -1.72 -6.49
C GLY A 73 1.77 -1.41 -6.43
N PHE A 74 2.60 -2.24 -7.07
CA PHE A 74 4.06 -2.10 -7.07
C PHE A 74 4.66 -2.29 -8.47
N SER A 75 4.10 -3.19 -9.27
CA SER A 75 4.62 -3.52 -10.59
C SER A 75 3.51 -3.77 -11.59
N PHE A 76 3.83 -3.54 -12.86
CA PHE A 76 2.95 -3.84 -13.99
C PHE A 76 3.32 -5.17 -14.62
N TYR A 77 2.31 -6.03 -14.81
CA TYR A 77 2.42 -7.23 -15.61
C TYR A 77 1.72 -7.01 -16.96
N ASN A 78 2.45 -7.17 -18.07
CA ASN A 78 2.04 -6.69 -19.38
C ASN A 78 1.65 -7.80 -20.36
N TYR A 79 0.59 -7.56 -21.15
CA TYR A 79 0.09 -8.43 -22.21
C TYR A 79 0.15 -7.65 -23.53
N LYS A 80 1.06 -8.04 -24.42
CA LYS A 80 1.32 -7.39 -25.73
C LYS A 80 1.34 -8.41 -26.88
N THR A 81 1.21 -7.93 -28.12
CA THR A 81 1.53 -8.72 -29.32
C THR A 81 3.04 -8.97 -29.38
N GLY A 82 3.42 -10.14 -29.85
CA GLY A 82 4.83 -10.55 -29.93
C GLY A 82 5.38 -11.01 -28.57
N GLY A 83 6.67 -11.29 -28.50
CA GLY A 83 7.34 -11.83 -27.32
C GLY A 83 7.15 -13.33 -27.14
N GLN A 84 7.52 -13.84 -25.96
CA GLN A 84 7.52 -15.28 -25.66
C GLN A 84 6.12 -15.88 -25.38
N SER A 85 5.05 -15.09 -25.50
CA SER A 85 3.69 -15.56 -25.25
C SER A 85 3.23 -16.54 -26.31
N ARG A 86 2.72 -17.72 -25.91
CA ARG A 86 2.17 -18.75 -26.80
C ARG A 86 0.86 -18.33 -27.50
N VAL A 87 0.13 -17.39 -26.91
CA VAL A 87 -1.10 -16.82 -27.49
C VAL A 87 -1.05 -15.29 -27.34
N PRO A 88 -0.37 -14.60 -28.25
CA PRO A 88 -0.26 -13.14 -28.19
C PRO A 88 -1.60 -12.48 -28.55
N LEU A 89 -1.81 -11.25 -28.08
CA LEU A 89 -2.81 -10.35 -28.64
C LEU A 89 -2.58 -10.21 -30.16
N LEU A 90 -3.65 -10.25 -30.95
CA LEU A 90 -3.56 -10.03 -32.38
C LEU A 90 -3.42 -8.55 -32.75
N HIS A 91 -3.80 -7.67 -31.85
CA HIS A 91 -3.69 -6.22 -31.95
C HIS A 91 -3.40 -5.62 -30.57
N ASN A 92 -2.51 -4.62 -30.46
CA ASN A 92 -2.17 -4.05 -29.14
C ASN A 92 -3.14 -2.97 -28.65
N ARG A 93 -3.81 -2.25 -29.60
CA ARG A 93 -4.66 -1.12 -29.24
C ARG A 93 -6.01 -1.59 -28.73
N ILE A 94 -6.28 -1.36 -27.45
CA ILE A 94 -7.53 -1.70 -26.77
C ILE A 94 -8.36 -0.43 -26.65
N LEU A 95 -9.66 -0.48 -26.95
CA LEU A 95 -10.58 0.65 -26.81
C LEU A 95 -11.22 0.72 -25.44
N ASP A 96 -11.81 -0.38 -25.00
CA ASP A 96 -12.44 -0.52 -23.69
C ASP A 96 -12.36 -1.96 -23.19
N MET A 97 -12.69 -2.17 -21.93
CA MET A 97 -12.70 -3.49 -21.30
C MET A 97 -13.80 -3.62 -20.25
N LYS A 98 -14.24 -4.86 -20.00
CA LYS A 98 -15.13 -5.23 -18.91
C LYS A 98 -14.63 -6.51 -18.25
N ILE A 99 -14.96 -6.68 -16.96
CA ILE A 99 -14.62 -7.86 -16.18
C ILE A 99 -15.89 -8.64 -15.91
N ASP A 100 -15.85 -9.95 -16.17
CA ASP A 100 -16.99 -10.84 -15.95
C ASP A 100 -17.02 -11.41 -14.52
N GLY A 101 -18.08 -12.19 -14.20
CA GLY A 101 -18.23 -12.81 -12.89
C GLY A 101 -17.13 -13.82 -12.52
N MET A 102 -16.45 -14.39 -13.50
CA MET A 102 -15.30 -15.30 -13.34
C MET A 102 -13.97 -14.53 -13.27
N GLN A 103 -14.03 -13.19 -13.26
CA GLN A 103 -12.86 -12.30 -13.25
C GLN A 103 -12.02 -12.37 -14.52
N ASN A 104 -12.58 -12.83 -15.64
CA ASN A 104 -11.95 -12.73 -16.94
C ASN A 104 -12.04 -11.31 -17.47
N VAL A 105 -11.01 -10.85 -18.18
CA VAL A 105 -10.95 -9.50 -18.75
C VAL A 105 -11.34 -9.55 -20.22
N TRP A 106 -12.49 -8.99 -20.53
CA TRP A 106 -13.01 -8.85 -21.88
C TRP A 106 -12.54 -7.53 -22.48
N MET A 107 -11.94 -7.59 -23.67
CA MET A 107 -11.30 -6.44 -24.33
C MET A 107 -11.91 -6.23 -25.71
N ARG A 108 -12.33 -5.01 -26.00
CA ARG A 108 -12.69 -4.59 -27.35
C ARG A 108 -11.50 -3.87 -27.98
N MET A 109 -11.06 -4.37 -29.13
CA MET A 109 -9.89 -3.87 -29.84
C MET A 109 -10.26 -2.70 -30.76
N TYR A 110 -9.26 -1.96 -31.20
CA TYR A 110 -9.43 -0.83 -32.13
C TYR A 110 -10.10 -1.22 -33.47
N ASP A 111 -9.94 -2.46 -33.88
CA ASP A 111 -10.60 -3.03 -35.07
C ASP A 111 -11.96 -3.66 -34.76
N ASN A 112 -12.55 -3.32 -33.62
CA ASN A 112 -13.84 -3.76 -33.08
C ASN A 112 -13.97 -5.29 -32.87
N ARG A 113 -12.90 -6.04 -32.88
CA ARG A 113 -12.89 -7.43 -32.41
C ARG A 113 -12.87 -7.53 -30.92
N VAL A 114 -13.40 -8.61 -30.38
CA VAL A 114 -13.41 -8.86 -28.92
C VAL A 114 -12.53 -10.06 -28.58
N PHE A 115 -11.69 -9.90 -27.58
CA PHE A 115 -10.88 -10.95 -26.98
C PHE A 115 -11.16 -11.03 -25.48
N VAL A 116 -10.86 -12.19 -24.90
CA VAL A 116 -10.96 -12.38 -23.45
C VAL A 116 -9.68 -12.99 -22.90
N LEU A 117 -9.16 -12.40 -21.83
CA LEU A 117 -8.12 -12.98 -21.02
C LEU A 117 -8.78 -13.85 -19.94
N GLN A 118 -8.61 -15.15 -20.05
CA GLN A 118 -9.07 -16.11 -19.03
C GLN A 118 -8.15 -16.07 -17.82
N ARG A 119 -8.71 -15.74 -16.69
CA ARG A 119 -7.96 -15.59 -15.45
C ARG A 119 -7.33 -16.91 -14.98
N SER A 120 -8.09 -18.01 -15.03
CA SER A 120 -7.65 -19.34 -14.54
C SER A 120 -6.44 -19.90 -15.30
N THR A 121 -6.31 -19.57 -16.59
CA THR A 121 -5.24 -20.08 -17.47
C THR A 121 -4.23 -19.00 -17.86
N ASP A 122 -4.46 -17.73 -17.51
CA ASP A 122 -3.68 -16.56 -17.96
C ASP A 122 -3.48 -16.52 -19.49
N ARG A 123 -4.48 -16.99 -20.26
CA ARG A 123 -4.44 -17.05 -21.72
C ARG A 123 -5.48 -16.13 -22.34
N ILE A 124 -5.10 -15.48 -23.44
CA ILE A 124 -5.99 -14.67 -24.25
C ILE A 124 -6.60 -15.55 -25.33
N ILE A 125 -7.91 -15.59 -25.39
CA ILE A 125 -8.67 -16.37 -26.38
C ILE A 125 -9.60 -15.48 -27.19
N ASN A 126 -9.92 -15.93 -28.35
CA ASN A 126 -10.92 -15.34 -29.22
C ASN A 126 -12.24 -16.12 -29.05
N PRO A 127 -13.28 -15.52 -28.44
CA PRO A 127 -14.52 -16.24 -28.17
C PRO A 127 -15.36 -16.51 -29.42
N PHE A 128 -15.03 -15.89 -30.55
CA PHE A 128 -15.76 -16.02 -31.81
C PHE A 128 -15.02 -16.86 -32.89
N LYS A 129 -13.91 -17.51 -32.53
CA LYS A 129 -13.09 -18.29 -33.48
C LYS A 129 -13.90 -19.32 -34.26
N ASP A 130 -14.91 -19.92 -33.65
CA ASP A 130 -15.73 -20.99 -34.20
C ASP A 130 -17.02 -20.49 -34.87
N VAL A 131 -17.23 -19.17 -34.94
CA VAL A 131 -18.42 -18.58 -35.57
C VAL A 131 -18.15 -18.44 -37.06
N SER A 132 -19.05 -19.00 -37.89
CA SER A 132 -19.01 -18.84 -39.36
C SER A 132 -19.08 -17.35 -39.72
N GLY A 133 -18.16 -16.87 -40.55
CA GLY A 133 -18.07 -15.44 -40.89
C GLY A 133 -17.31 -14.59 -39.87
N TYR A 134 -16.66 -15.21 -38.89
CA TYR A 134 -15.92 -14.50 -37.85
C TYR A 134 -14.94 -13.43 -38.36
N LYS A 135 -14.31 -13.65 -39.53
CA LYS A 135 -13.40 -12.65 -40.14
C LYS A 135 -14.10 -11.31 -40.45
N GLU A 136 -15.41 -11.32 -40.55
CA GLU A 136 -16.27 -10.18 -40.86
C GLU A 136 -16.92 -9.56 -39.63
N LEU A 137 -16.89 -10.23 -38.44
CA LEU A 137 -17.41 -9.72 -37.19
C LEU A 137 -16.48 -8.66 -36.57
N ARG A 138 -16.37 -7.50 -37.25
CA ARG A 138 -15.65 -6.31 -36.83
C ARG A 138 -16.61 -5.18 -36.50
N SER A 139 -17.73 -5.51 -35.87
CA SER A 139 -18.81 -4.56 -35.64
C SER A 139 -19.20 -4.42 -34.18
N SER A 140 -18.31 -4.85 -33.20
CA SER A 140 -18.62 -4.64 -31.79
C SER A 140 -18.59 -3.16 -31.48
N HIS A 141 -19.72 -2.69 -30.93
CA HIS A 141 -19.89 -1.27 -30.58
C HIS A 141 -19.66 -0.99 -29.11
N LYS A 142 -20.09 -1.90 -28.21
CA LYS A 142 -20.01 -1.70 -26.76
C LYS A 142 -19.94 -3.04 -26.03
N LEU A 143 -19.24 -3.04 -24.89
CA LEU A 143 -19.25 -4.11 -23.90
C LEU A 143 -20.02 -3.66 -22.65
N THR A 144 -20.89 -4.50 -22.11
CA THR A 144 -21.62 -4.23 -20.87
C THR A 144 -21.56 -5.47 -19.99
N ALA A 145 -21.12 -5.31 -18.72
CA ALA A 145 -21.19 -6.38 -17.73
C ALA A 145 -22.55 -6.34 -17.03
N THR A 146 -23.15 -7.51 -16.80
CA THR A 146 -24.38 -7.65 -16.04
C THR A 146 -24.10 -7.96 -14.57
N HIS A 147 -25.09 -7.75 -13.71
CA HIS A 147 -24.99 -8.09 -12.29
C HIS A 147 -24.72 -9.59 -12.05
N ASN A 148 -25.27 -10.45 -12.90
CA ASN A 148 -25.05 -11.90 -12.87
C ASN A 148 -23.65 -12.33 -13.37
N GLY A 149 -22.82 -11.37 -13.79
CA GLY A 149 -21.45 -11.61 -14.25
C GLY A 149 -21.33 -12.02 -15.71
N ASP A 150 -22.42 -11.97 -16.51
CA ASP A 150 -22.35 -12.15 -17.94
C ASP A 150 -21.84 -10.89 -18.64
N ILE A 151 -21.31 -11.06 -19.84
CA ILE A 151 -20.94 -9.94 -20.72
C ILE A 151 -21.89 -9.88 -21.90
N LEU A 152 -22.48 -8.71 -22.12
CA LEU A 152 -23.25 -8.40 -23.30
C LEU A 152 -22.38 -7.64 -24.28
N ILE A 153 -22.33 -8.15 -25.53
CA ILE A 153 -21.55 -7.53 -26.61
C ILE A 153 -22.54 -7.06 -27.66
N ILE A 154 -22.65 -5.74 -27.83
CA ILE A 154 -23.48 -5.13 -28.86
C ILE A 154 -22.70 -5.15 -30.17
N MET A 155 -23.26 -5.75 -31.22
CA MET A 155 -22.70 -5.81 -32.58
C MET A 155 -23.63 -5.17 -33.59
N ASP A 156 -23.15 -4.12 -34.24
CA ASP A 156 -23.92 -3.38 -35.25
C ASP A 156 -24.39 -4.27 -36.37
N GLY A 157 -25.68 -4.22 -36.71
CA GLY A 157 -26.29 -5.02 -37.77
C GLY A 157 -26.39 -6.53 -37.51
N VAL A 158 -25.99 -7.00 -36.30
CA VAL A 158 -26.04 -8.41 -35.91
C VAL A 158 -26.96 -8.62 -34.71
N GLY A 159 -26.75 -7.87 -33.63
CA GLY A 159 -27.52 -8.03 -32.42
C GLY A 159 -26.67 -7.98 -31.14
N ILE A 160 -27.15 -8.61 -30.08
CA ILE A 160 -26.50 -8.71 -28.80
C ILE A 160 -26.00 -10.13 -28.58
N TYR A 161 -24.68 -10.31 -28.37
CA TYR A 161 -24.16 -11.58 -27.87
C TYR A 161 -24.15 -11.57 -26.35
N ARG A 162 -24.81 -12.51 -25.72
CA ARG A 162 -24.68 -12.80 -24.29
C ARG A 162 -23.60 -13.86 -24.09
N MET A 163 -22.58 -13.51 -23.32
CA MET A 163 -21.44 -14.36 -23.03
C MET A 163 -21.51 -14.77 -21.57
N HIS A 164 -21.61 -16.06 -21.31
CA HIS A 164 -21.59 -16.61 -19.96
C HIS A 164 -20.31 -17.42 -19.76
N SER A 165 -19.52 -17.05 -18.79
CA SER A 165 -18.25 -17.66 -18.41
C SER A 165 -18.41 -18.64 -17.27
N THR A 166 -17.86 -19.83 -17.41
CA THR A 166 -17.61 -20.78 -16.33
C THR A 166 -16.10 -20.89 -16.12
N ARG A 167 -15.65 -21.66 -15.15
CA ARG A 167 -14.23 -21.87 -14.89
C ARG A 167 -13.47 -22.39 -16.13
N ASP A 168 -14.11 -23.30 -16.88
CA ASP A 168 -13.45 -24.08 -17.94
C ASP A 168 -13.95 -23.75 -19.36
N SER A 169 -15.02 -22.98 -19.49
CA SER A 169 -15.65 -22.71 -20.79
C SER A 169 -16.34 -21.35 -20.85
N ILE A 170 -16.51 -20.83 -22.05
CA ILE A 170 -17.32 -19.65 -22.35
C ILE A 170 -18.42 -20.08 -23.35
N SER A 171 -19.65 -19.95 -22.90
CA SER A 171 -20.82 -20.13 -23.75
C SER A 171 -21.24 -18.79 -24.37
N LYS A 172 -21.76 -18.81 -25.57
CA LYS A 172 -22.20 -17.64 -26.32
C LYS A 172 -23.60 -17.86 -26.88
N ARG A 173 -24.43 -16.84 -26.79
CA ARG A 173 -25.79 -16.85 -27.30
C ARG A 173 -26.10 -15.55 -28.02
N LEU A 174 -26.60 -15.62 -29.25
CA LEU A 174 -26.99 -14.47 -30.06
C LEU A 174 -28.46 -14.14 -29.84
N ILE A 175 -28.73 -12.88 -29.51
CA ILE A 175 -30.05 -12.26 -29.46
C ILE A 175 -30.14 -11.36 -30.68
N SER A 176 -30.91 -11.74 -31.69
CA SER A 176 -31.02 -11.00 -32.92
C SER A 176 -31.79 -9.69 -32.74
N THR A 177 -31.28 -8.61 -33.34
CA THR A 177 -31.86 -7.26 -33.24
C THR A 177 -31.92 -6.56 -34.61
N GLU A 178 -32.17 -7.31 -35.65
CA GLU A 178 -32.16 -6.81 -37.06
C GLU A 178 -33.02 -5.58 -37.30
N LYS A 179 -33.92 -5.22 -36.36
CA LYS A 179 -34.87 -4.12 -36.50
C LYS A 179 -34.39 -2.79 -35.85
N TYR A 180 -33.38 -2.82 -34.98
CA TYR A 180 -33.03 -1.68 -34.13
C TYR A 180 -31.51 -1.44 -34.10
N ASN A 181 -31.11 -0.19 -34.17
CA ASN A 181 -29.74 0.21 -33.80
C ASN A 181 -29.68 0.44 -32.32
N ILE A 182 -28.92 -0.40 -31.61
CA ILE A 182 -28.80 -0.34 -30.16
C ILE A 182 -27.73 0.69 -29.77
N THR A 183 -28.08 1.64 -28.91
CA THR A 183 -27.18 2.67 -28.45
C THR A 183 -26.69 2.42 -27.02
N SER A 184 -27.54 1.82 -26.19
CA SER A 184 -27.22 1.55 -24.78
C SER A 184 -28.02 0.37 -24.24
N ILE A 185 -27.42 -0.30 -23.22
CA ILE A 185 -28.10 -1.33 -22.43
C ILE A 185 -27.80 -1.05 -20.96
N VAL A 186 -28.83 -1.11 -20.12
CA VAL A 186 -28.72 -1.01 -18.67
C VAL A 186 -29.59 -2.05 -18.00
N GLU A 187 -29.15 -2.49 -16.84
CA GLU A 187 -29.89 -3.44 -16.01
C GLU A 187 -30.78 -2.68 -15.03
N GLY A 188 -32.05 -3.11 -14.93
CA GLY A 188 -33.08 -2.50 -14.09
C GLY A 188 -33.42 -3.38 -12.87
N TYR A 189 -34.64 -3.23 -12.39
CA TYR A 189 -35.15 -3.96 -11.23
C TYR A 189 -35.32 -5.46 -11.55
N LYS A 190 -34.88 -6.36 -10.64
CA LYS A 190 -34.97 -7.81 -10.79
C LYS A 190 -34.32 -8.38 -12.05
N ASP A 191 -33.17 -7.85 -12.41
CA ASP A 191 -32.37 -8.27 -13.59
C ASP A 191 -33.07 -8.01 -14.93
N ASP A 192 -34.10 -7.18 -14.98
CA ASP A 192 -34.71 -6.72 -16.24
C ASP A 192 -33.68 -5.90 -17.04
N MET A 193 -33.55 -6.22 -18.31
CA MET A 193 -32.62 -5.52 -19.19
C MET A 193 -33.35 -4.51 -20.08
N TRP A 194 -32.91 -3.27 -20.03
CA TRP A 194 -33.48 -2.18 -20.80
C TRP A 194 -32.52 -1.77 -21.92
N VAL A 195 -33.06 -1.61 -23.12
CA VAL A 195 -32.30 -1.36 -24.33
C VAL A 195 -32.72 -0.04 -24.94
N GLY A 196 -31.78 0.90 -25.01
CA GLY A 196 -31.96 2.16 -25.77
C GLY A 196 -31.64 1.95 -27.24
N THR A 197 -32.48 2.46 -28.10
CA THR A 197 -32.32 2.32 -29.53
C THR A 197 -32.59 3.65 -30.26
N ASN A 198 -32.36 3.67 -31.58
CA ASN A 198 -32.77 4.77 -32.45
C ASN A 198 -34.29 4.92 -32.61
N LYS A 199 -35.08 4.06 -31.99
CA LYS A 199 -36.55 4.05 -32.03
C LYS A 199 -37.14 3.82 -30.65
N GLY A 200 -36.61 4.52 -29.63
CA GLY A 200 -37.12 4.50 -28.28
C GLY A 200 -36.46 3.47 -27.38
N ILE A 201 -37.10 3.21 -26.26
CA ILE A 201 -36.68 2.29 -25.20
C ILE A 201 -37.42 0.98 -25.36
N HIS A 202 -36.70 -0.11 -25.28
CA HIS A 202 -37.19 -1.47 -25.36
C HIS A 202 -36.76 -2.28 -24.13
N GLN A 203 -37.42 -3.42 -23.91
CA GLN A 203 -37.04 -4.37 -22.88
C GLN A 203 -36.47 -5.65 -23.50
N LEU A 204 -35.34 -6.11 -23.04
CA LEU A 204 -34.81 -7.42 -23.39
C LEU A 204 -35.40 -8.47 -22.46
N ASN A 205 -36.29 -9.27 -22.99
CA ASN A 205 -36.85 -10.40 -22.27
C ASN A 205 -35.85 -11.56 -22.22
N THR A 206 -35.32 -11.81 -21.01
CA THR A 206 -34.31 -12.82 -20.78
C THR A 206 -34.85 -14.27 -20.90
N SER A 207 -36.17 -14.47 -20.84
CA SER A 207 -36.80 -15.78 -20.90
C SER A 207 -36.99 -16.31 -22.38
N ASN A 208 -37.42 -15.42 -23.28
CA ASN A 208 -37.61 -15.74 -24.69
C ASN A 208 -36.50 -15.17 -25.59
N GLU A 209 -35.59 -14.33 -24.99
CA GLU A 209 -34.46 -13.70 -25.68
C GLU A 209 -34.83 -12.84 -26.89
N GLN A 210 -35.95 -12.14 -26.75
CA GLN A 210 -36.42 -11.16 -27.72
C GLN A 210 -36.39 -9.76 -27.13
N ILE A 211 -36.27 -8.78 -28.00
CA ILE A 211 -36.44 -7.38 -27.64
C ILE A 211 -37.92 -7.06 -27.83
N ASP A 212 -38.58 -6.83 -26.70
CA ASP A 212 -39.99 -6.46 -26.63
C ASP A 212 -40.12 -4.95 -26.76
N ASN A 213 -40.98 -4.48 -27.68
CA ASN A 213 -41.32 -3.06 -27.75
C ASN A 213 -42.30 -2.72 -26.61
N VAL A 214 -41.89 -1.87 -25.74
CA VAL A 214 -42.68 -1.42 -24.57
C VAL A 214 -43.41 -0.10 -24.83
N GLY A 215 -43.34 0.44 -26.05
CA GLY A 215 -44.07 1.65 -26.43
C GLY A 215 -43.53 2.98 -25.83
N ILE A 216 -42.28 2.96 -25.33
CA ILE A 216 -41.71 4.13 -24.66
C ILE A 216 -40.83 4.89 -25.64
N MET A 217 -41.21 6.15 -25.92
CA MET A 217 -40.43 7.08 -26.74
C MET A 217 -40.18 6.58 -28.17
N GLU A 218 -41.12 5.89 -28.82
CA GLU A 218 -40.98 5.20 -30.10
C GLU A 218 -40.44 6.04 -31.26
N ASN A 219 -40.57 7.36 -31.19
CA ASN A 219 -40.12 8.29 -32.23
C ASN A 219 -38.85 9.06 -31.84
N GLU A 220 -38.20 8.65 -30.76
CA GLU A 220 -37.00 9.32 -30.23
C GLU A 220 -35.80 8.40 -30.32
N SER A 221 -34.64 8.97 -30.63
CA SER A 221 -33.35 8.24 -30.58
C SER A 221 -32.77 8.39 -29.16
N ILE A 222 -32.54 7.29 -28.49
CA ILE A 222 -31.94 7.25 -27.14
C ILE A 222 -30.43 7.34 -27.30
N THR A 223 -29.80 8.28 -26.63
CA THR A 223 -28.35 8.52 -26.69
C THR A 223 -27.58 7.96 -25.50
N CYS A 224 -28.20 8.03 -24.29
CA CYS A 224 -27.58 7.52 -23.08
C CYS A 224 -28.64 6.98 -22.11
N MET A 225 -28.28 6.06 -21.25
CA MET A 225 -29.12 5.51 -20.20
C MET A 225 -28.33 5.30 -18.92
N PHE A 226 -29.03 5.47 -17.79
CA PHE A 226 -28.53 5.18 -16.45
C PHE A 226 -29.60 4.43 -15.66
N SER A 227 -29.18 3.49 -14.82
CA SER A 227 -30.06 2.77 -13.89
C SER A 227 -29.55 2.94 -12.46
N ASN A 228 -30.45 3.19 -11.52
CA ASN A 228 -30.15 3.14 -10.09
C ASN A 228 -30.57 1.79 -9.45
N GLY A 229 -30.88 0.79 -10.26
CA GLY A 229 -31.37 -0.54 -9.84
C GLY A 229 -32.89 -0.65 -9.70
N TYR A 230 -33.62 0.49 -9.62
CA TYR A 230 -35.09 0.56 -9.57
C TYR A 230 -35.68 1.28 -10.78
N ASN A 231 -35.18 2.48 -11.05
CA ASN A 231 -35.64 3.31 -12.14
C ASN A 231 -34.57 3.41 -13.21
N ILE A 232 -35.02 3.54 -14.45
CA ILE A 232 -34.18 3.78 -15.63
C ILE A 232 -34.34 5.24 -16.01
N TYR A 233 -33.24 5.90 -16.28
CA TYR A 233 -33.18 7.27 -16.80
C TYR A 233 -32.59 7.22 -18.18
N ALA A 234 -33.30 7.77 -19.16
CA ALA A 234 -32.88 7.78 -20.56
C ALA A 234 -32.80 9.21 -21.10
N GLY A 235 -31.74 9.50 -21.82
CA GLY A 235 -31.52 10.72 -22.56
C GLY A 235 -31.77 10.53 -24.03
N THR A 236 -32.37 11.53 -24.69
CA THR A 236 -32.70 11.49 -26.12
C THR A 236 -31.82 12.43 -26.92
N GLU A 237 -31.77 12.20 -28.21
CA GLU A 237 -31.13 13.11 -29.19
C GLU A 237 -31.83 14.47 -29.29
N SER A 238 -33.15 14.50 -29.04
CA SER A 238 -33.94 15.74 -29.00
C SER A 238 -33.75 16.57 -27.73
N GLY A 239 -33.14 15.98 -26.67
CA GLY A 239 -32.86 16.67 -25.42
C GLY A 239 -33.76 16.32 -24.24
N LYS A 240 -34.63 15.34 -24.35
CA LYS A 240 -35.52 14.92 -23.27
C LYS A 240 -34.85 13.94 -22.32
N VAL A 241 -35.08 14.09 -21.02
CA VAL A 241 -34.75 13.09 -20.01
C VAL A 241 -36.04 12.44 -19.54
N VAL A 242 -36.08 11.12 -19.68
CA VAL A 242 -37.24 10.28 -19.35
C VAL A 242 -36.86 9.35 -18.18
N GLU A 243 -37.72 9.33 -17.16
CA GLU A 243 -37.68 8.38 -16.07
C GLU A 243 -38.71 7.26 -16.33
N CYS A 244 -38.26 6.03 -16.31
CA CYS A 244 -39.07 4.85 -16.39
C CYS A 244 -39.00 4.11 -15.05
N ALA A 245 -40.03 4.23 -14.21
CA ALA A 245 -40.16 3.50 -12.97
C ALA A 245 -40.86 2.18 -13.19
N TYR A 246 -40.53 1.17 -12.41
CA TYR A 246 -41.16 -0.15 -12.54
C TYR A 246 -42.66 -0.08 -12.24
N GLY A 247 -43.48 -0.42 -13.26
CA GLY A 247 -44.95 -0.44 -13.11
C GLY A 247 -45.63 0.92 -13.19
N GLU A 248 -44.94 1.98 -13.58
CA GLU A 248 -45.47 3.34 -13.75
C GLU A 248 -45.33 3.79 -15.21
N ASP A 249 -46.15 4.75 -15.63
CA ASP A 249 -46.01 5.36 -16.94
C ASP A 249 -44.71 6.20 -17.02
N PRO A 250 -44.04 6.27 -18.17
CA PRO A 250 -42.84 7.04 -18.35
C PRO A 250 -43.06 8.54 -18.10
N ASN A 251 -42.18 9.15 -17.33
CA ASN A 251 -42.26 10.56 -16.96
C ASN A 251 -41.11 11.35 -17.60
N ILE A 252 -41.45 12.44 -18.31
CA ILE A 252 -40.44 13.36 -18.83
C ILE A 252 -40.05 14.32 -17.72
N LEU A 253 -38.83 14.19 -17.21
CA LEU A 253 -38.30 15.01 -16.12
C LEU A 253 -37.89 16.40 -16.58
N LEU A 254 -37.32 16.51 -17.77
CA LEU A 254 -36.91 17.77 -18.37
C LEU A 254 -36.73 17.64 -19.89
N ASP A 255 -36.73 18.78 -20.57
CA ASP A 255 -36.41 18.94 -21.99
C ASP A 255 -35.38 20.07 -22.15
N THR A 256 -34.19 19.73 -22.58
CA THR A 256 -33.07 20.68 -22.75
C THR A 256 -33.06 21.29 -24.16
N GLY A 257 -33.75 20.66 -25.11
CA GLY A 257 -33.70 20.99 -26.53
C GLY A 257 -32.35 20.74 -27.21
N VAL A 258 -31.41 20.06 -26.49
CA VAL A 258 -30.06 19.72 -26.97
C VAL A 258 -29.77 18.28 -26.61
N SER A 259 -29.17 17.53 -27.55
CA SER A 259 -28.84 16.12 -27.37
C SER A 259 -28.08 15.83 -26.07
N LEU A 260 -28.54 14.81 -25.36
CA LEU A 260 -27.93 14.34 -24.09
C LEU A 260 -26.82 13.35 -24.36
N ARG A 261 -25.74 13.44 -23.56
CA ARG A 261 -24.55 12.54 -23.65
C ARG A 261 -24.36 11.69 -22.42
N THR A 262 -24.67 12.23 -21.25
CA THR A 262 -24.51 11.55 -19.96
C THR A 262 -25.68 11.88 -19.06
N ILE A 263 -26.13 10.88 -18.32
CA ILE A 263 -27.15 11.04 -17.25
C ILE A 263 -26.67 10.24 -16.03
N TYR A 264 -26.85 10.83 -14.85
CA TYR A 264 -26.58 10.19 -13.57
C TYR A 264 -27.55 10.70 -12.50
N LYS A 265 -28.16 9.84 -11.72
CA LYS A 265 -29.01 10.22 -10.58
C LYS A 265 -28.27 9.90 -9.29
N ASP A 266 -28.04 10.89 -8.45
CA ASP A 266 -27.35 10.74 -7.19
C ASP A 266 -28.24 10.22 -6.06
N SER A 267 -27.64 9.81 -4.93
CA SER A 267 -28.35 9.28 -3.76
C SER A 267 -29.29 10.30 -3.08
N ASN A 268 -29.14 11.60 -3.35
CA ASN A 268 -30.06 12.64 -2.88
C ASN A 268 -31.20 12.93 -3.86
N GLY A 269 -31.20 12.23 -5.00
CA GLY A 269 -32.22 12.37 -6.03
C GLY A 269 -31.97 13.49 -7.04
N HIS A 270 -30.84 14.22 -6.97
CA HIS A 270 -30.47 15.18 -8.00
C HIS A 270 -30.07 14.47 -9.28
N LEU A 271 -30.49 15.05 -10.42
CA LEU A 271 -30.13 14.54 -11.73
C LEU A 271 -28.98 15.35 -12.32
N TRP A 272 -27.88 14.65 -12.58
CA TRP A 272 -26.70 15.19 -13.26
C TRP A 272 -26.74 14.79 -14.72
N PHE A 273 -26.50 15.72 -15.63
CA PHE A 273 -26.53 15.45 -17.05
C PHE A 273 -25.57 16.33 -17.85
N ALA A 274 -25.07 15.80 -18.93
CA ALA A 274 -24.27 16.53 -19.91
C ALA A 274 -24.96 16.49 -21.27
N THR A 275 -24.88 17.60 -21.99
CA THR A 275 -25.42 17.78 -23.34
C THR A 275 -24.27 17.97 -24.33
N ASP A 276 -24.60 18.22 -25.61
CA ASP A 276 -23.62 18.65 -26.60
C ASP A 276 -23.01 20.04 -26.34
N LYS A 277 -23.50 20.75 -25.30
CA LYS A 277 -22.87 21.96 -24.77
C LYS A 277 -21.75 21.61 -23.81
N GLN A 278 -20.84 22.57 -23.59
CA GLN A 278 -19.72 22.38 -22.65
C GLN A 278 -20.23 22.33 -21.19
N GLY A 279 -19.57 21.52 -20.37
CA GLY A 279 -19.82 21.43 -18.93
C GLY A 279 -20.80 20.34 -18.55
N ILE A 280 -21.29 20.41 -17.33
CA ILE A 280 -22.28 19.51 -16.76
C ILE A 280 -23.35 20.32 -16.02
N SER A 281 -24.58 19.82 -16.04
CA SER A 281 -25.72 20.47 -15.40
C SER A 281 -26.28 19.54 -14.31
N ARG A 282 -26.87 20.15 -13.27
CA ARG A 282 -27.60 19.45 -12.20
C ARG A 282 -29.01 19.97 -12.11
N LEU A 283 -30.00 19.11 -12.20
CA LEU A 283 -31.37 19.37 -11.80
C LEU A 283 -31.52 19.04 -10.32
N ASP A 284 -31.83 20.05 -9.51
CA ASP A 284 -32.06 19.90 -8.09
C ASP A 284 -33.40 19.24 -7.81
N ALA A 285 -33.41 18.09 -7.14
CA ALA A 285 -34.61 17.32 -6.85
C ALA A 285 -35.63 18.06 -5.95
N THR A 286 -35.14 18.99 -5.12
CA THR A 286 -35.98 19.72 -4.13
C THR A 286 -36.60 20.96 -4.71
N THR A 287 -35.81 21.72 -5.47
CA THR A 287 -36.22 23.04 -6.01
C THR A 287 -36.72 23.02 -7.44
N GLY A 288 -36.36 21.93 -8.19
CA GLY A 288 -36.62 21.82 -9.63
C GLY A 288 -35.80 22.78 -10.50
N LEU A 289 -34.77 23.43 -9.92
CA LEU A 289 -33.93 24.37 -10.64
C LEU A 289 -32.73 23.64 -11.28
N ILE A 290 -32.35 24.12 -12.47
CA ILE A 290 -31.16 23.63 -13.16
C ILE A 290 -30.02 24.59 -12.89
N LYS A 291 -28.85 24.03 -12.51
CA LYS A 291 -27.59 24.76 -12.38
C LYS A 291 -26.54 24.16 -13.31
N ASP A 292 -25.88 25.03 -14.05
CA ASP A 292 -24.80 24.67 -14.97
C ASP A 292 -23.43 24.91 -14.31
N TYR A 293 -22.53 23.92 -14.45
CA TYR A 293 -21.16 23.99 -13.97
C TYR A 293 -20.23 24.03 -15.18
N GLN A 294 -19.39 25.07 -15.21
CA GLN A 294 -18.50 25.33 -16.34
C GLN A 294 -17.22 24.50 -16.24
N GLN A 295 -16.61 24.23 -17.37
CA GLN A 295 -15.27 23.65 -17.45
C GLN A 295 -14.20 24.63 -16.97
N VAL A 296 -13.13 24.12 -16.35
CA VAL A 296 -12.00 24.95 -15.91
C VAL A 296 -11.08 25.30 -17.08
N VAL A 297 -10.98 24.43 -18.07
CA VAL A 297 -10.09 24.56 -19.24
C VAL A 297 -10.94 24.60 -20.50
N THR A 298 -10.69 25.58 -21.36
CA THR A 298 -11.31 25.63 -22.69
C THR A 298 -10.65 24.57 -23.59
N VAL A 299 -11.43 23.62 -24.08
CA VAL A 299 -10.99 22.54 -24.98
C VAL A 299 -11.57 22.76 -26.36
N PRO A 300 -10.89 22.27 -27.44
CA PRO A 300 -11.42 22.30 -28.79
C PRO A 300 -12.76 21.56 -28.90
N GLU A 301 -13.64 22.04 -29.79
CA GLU A 301 -15.02 21.57 -29.92
C GLU A 301 -15.15 20.06 -30.18
N TYR A 302 -14.19 19.45 -30.84
CA TYR A 302 -14.15 18.02 -31.13
C TYR A 302 -13.80 17.12 -29.93
N ASP A 303 -13.29 17.71 -28.84
CA ASP A 303 -12.86 16.97 -27.62
C ASP A 303 -13.87 17.13 -26.44
N GLN A 304 -15.00 17.78 -26.65
CA GLN A 304 -15.89 18.26 -25.59
C GLN A 304 -16.96 17.26 -25.08
N HIS A 305 -17.02 16.05 -25.57
CA HIS A 305 -18.26 15.29 -25.67
C HIS A 305 -18.58 14.26 -24.57
N THR A 306 -17.83 14.14 -23.49
CA THR A 306 -18.17 13.17 -22.45
C THR A 306 -17.80 13.63 -21.05
N ALA A 307 -18.79 14.12 -20.29
CA ALA A 307 -18.65 14.22 -18.86
C ALA A 307 -19.00 12.89 -18.20
N MET A 308 -18.20 12.47 -17.21
CA MET A 308 -18.47 11.31 -16.37
C MET A 308 -18.80 11.78 -14.96
N VAL A 309 -19.85 11.21 -14.38
CA VAL A 309 -20.27 11.47 -13.00
C VAL A 309 -20.42 10.15 -12.28
N THR A 310 -19.93 10.10 -11.04
CA THR A 310 -20.14 8.95 -10.16
C THR A 310 -20.23 9.37 -8.72
N GLU A 311 -20.95 8.62 -7.89
CA GLU A 311 -21.02 8.84 -6.46
C GLU A 311 -20.33 7.72 -5.71
N ILE A 312 -19.31 8.07 -4.88
CA ILE A 312 -18.60 7.11 -4.03
C ILE A 312 -18.42 7.69 -2.65
N GLY A 313 -18.82 6.92 -1.65
CA GLY A 313 -18.76 7.36 -0.25
C GLY A 313 -19.62 8.59 0.05
N GLY A 314 -20.73 8.76 -0.68
CA GLY A 314 -21.67 9.92 -0.57
C GLY A 314 -21.12 11.20 -1.18
N ARG A 315 -20.09 11.13 -2.02
CA ARG A 315 -19.49 12.27 -2.72
C ARG A 315 -19.59 12.08 -4.22
N ILE A 316 -19.98 13.16 -4.91
CA ILE A 316 -20.08 13.20 -6.36
C ILE A 316 -18.74 13.59 -6.95
N TRP A 317 -18.21 12.77 -7.83
CA TRP A 317 -17.00 12.99 -8.60
C TRP A 317 -17.36 13.29 -10.05
N VAL A 318 -16.67 14.25 -10.63
CA VAL A 318 -16.96 14.76 -11.97
C VAL A 318 -15.66 14.80 -12.78
N ASN A 319 -15.68 14.17 -13.95
CA ASN A 319 -14.66 14.32 -14.98
C ASN A 319 -15.31 14.93 -16.23
N MET A 320 -14.87 16.10 -16.63
CA MET A 320 -15.38 16.81 -17.81
C MET A 320 -14.50 16.59 -19.05
N ASN A 321 -13.96 15.39 -19.22
CA ASN A 321 -13.12 14.99 -20.34
C ASN A 321 -12.30 16.15 -20.95
N HIS A 322 -11.03 16.28 -20.58
CA HIS A 322 -10.15 17.43 -20.88
C HIS A 322 -10.56 18.77 -20.23
N GLY A 323 -11.76 18.88 -19.65
CA GLY A 323 -12.30 20.10 -19.05
C GLY A 323 -12.06 20.23 -17.53
N GLY A 324 -11.44 19.24 -16.91
CA GLY A 324 -11.11 19.20 -15.47
C GLY A 324 -11.71 18.03 -14.74
N PHE A 325 -11.04 17.61 -13.67
CA PHE A 325 -11.48 16.60 -12.72
C PHE A 325 -11.70 17.23 -11.35
N GLY A 326 -12.77 16.87 -10.68
CA GLY A 326 -13.10 17.45 -9.38
C GLY A 326 -14.22 16.74 -8.66
N TYR A 327 -14.65 17.34 -7.57
CA TYR A 327 -15.76 16.84 -6.78
C TYR A 327 -16.77 17.96 -6.48
N TYR A 328 -18.03 17.59 -6.35
CA TYR A 328 -19.08 18.50 -5.98
C TYR A 328 -19.05 18.80 -4.47
N ASN A 329 -18.85 20.07 -4.13
CA ASN A 329 -18.94 20.59 -2.78
C ASN A 329 -20.36 21.07 -2.50
N ARG A 330 -21.08 20.38 -1.59
CA ARG A 330 -22.48 20.69 -1.24
C ARG A 330 -22.63 22.01 -0.46
N GLU A 331 -21.59 22.47 0.25
CA GLU A 331 -21.66 23.69 1.06
C GLU A 331 -21.58 24.94 0.20
N THR A 332 -20.76 24.91 -0.82
CA THR A 332 -20.58 26.03 -1.77
C THR A 332 -21.50 25.92 -2.99
N ASP A 333 -22.10 24.76 -3.21
CA ASP A 333 -22.85 24.40 -4.43
C ASP A 333 -21.99 24.55 -5.71
N GLU A 334 -20.71 24.22 -5.64
CA GLU A 334 -19.76 24.34 -6.75
C GLU A 334 -18.97 23.05 -6.93
N ILE A 335 -18.37 22.85 -8.12
CA ILE A 335 -17.40 21.79 -8.36
C ILE A 335 -16.01 22.33 -8.02
N GLU A 336 -15.35 21.71 -7.06
CA GLU A 336 -13.97 21.99 -6.72
C GLU A 336 -13.06 21.10 -7.56
N TYR A 337 -12.25 21.73 -8.41
CA TYR A 337 -11.36 21.05 -9.34
C TYR A 337 -9.97 20.86 -8.73
N PHE A 338 -9.36 19.73 -9.03
CA PHE A 338 -7.94 19.54 -8.83
C PHE A 338 -7.20 20.28 -9.95
N HIS A 339 -6.36 21.25 -9.56
CA HIS A 339 -5.65 22.07 -10.52
C HIS A 339 -4.50 21.29 -11.16
N ASN A 340 -4.33 21.54 -12.45
CA ASN A 340 -3.16 21.13 -13.21
C ASN A 340 -2.28 22.37 -13.44
N ASN A 341 -1.02 22.27 -13.07
CA ASN A 341 0.00 23.24 -13.41
C ASN A 341 0.86 22.67 -14.54
N PRO A 342 0.77 23.20 -15.79
CA PRO A 342 1.55 22.68 -16.91
C PRO A 342 3.08 22.71 -16.69
N LEU A 343 3.54 23.53 -15.73
CA LEU A 343 4.96 23.65 -15.35
C LEU A 343 5.39 22.65 -14.28
N ASN A 344 4.42 21.95 -13.65
CA ASN A 344 4.69 20.94 -12.64
C ASN A 344 4.24 19.58 -13.13
N THR A 345 5.16 18.73 -13.54
CA THR A 345 4.89 17.37 -14.04
C THR A 345 4.31 16.41 -13.00
N TRP A 346 4.30 16.83 -11.72
CA TRP A 346 3.75 16.08 -10.59
C TRP A 346 2.29 16.40 -10.27
N GLU A 347 1.67 17.29 -11.03
CA GLU A 347 0.26 17.62 -10.87
C GLU A 347 -0.62 16.85 -11.88
N LEU A 348 -1.92 16.82 -11.62
CA LEU A 348 -2.92 16.08 -12.37
C LEU A 348 -2.84 16.38 -13.88
N SER A 349 -2.97 15.34 -14.70
CA SER A 349 -3.02 15.48 -16.16
C SER A 349 -4.37 16.05 -16.62
N ASN A 350 -4.36 17.03 -17.52
CA ASN A 350 -5.59 17.58 -18.14
C ASN A 350 -6.18 16.70 -19.26
N THR A 351 -5.51 15.59 -19.62
CA THR A 351 -5.93 14.75 -20.75
C THR A 351 -6.61 13.46 -20.29
N LEU A 352 -7.55 13.59 -19.36
CA LEU A 352 -8.23 12.43 -18.75
C LEU A 352 -9.20 11.81 -19.76
N THR A 353 -9.15 10.49 -19.90
CA THR A 353 -10.03 9.69 -20.77
C THR A 353 -11.07 8.91 -19.99
N SER A 354 -10.72 8.44 -18.80
CA SER A 354 -11.58 7.66 -17.91
C SER A 354 -11.08 7.78 -16.47
N PHE A 355 -11.92 7.45 -15.49
CA PHE A 355 -11.49 7.32 -14.12
C PHE A 355 -12.19 6.16 -13.41
N LEU A 356 -11.52 5.64 -12.39
CA LEU A 356 -12.02 4.60 -11.50
C LEU A 356 -11.89 5.07 -10.07
N ALA A 357 -12.99 5.29 -9.37
CA ALA A 357 -12.98 5.67 -7.98
C ALA A 357 -13.26 4.44 -7.09
N LEU A 358 -12.42 4.21 -6.08
CA LEU A 358 -12.51 3.09 -5.16
C LEU A 358 -13.09 3.54 -3.80
N GLN A 359 -13.83 2.65 -3.15
CA GLN A 359 -14.42 2.92 -1.82
C GLN A 359 -13.38 3.24 -0.75
N GLU A 360 -12.14 2.79 -0.93
CA GLU A 360 -11.03 3.05 -0.02
C GLU A 360 -10.58 4.52 -0.02
N GLY A 361 -11.07 5.34 -0.97
CA GLY A 361 -10.68 6.73 -1.12
C GLY A 361 -9.48 6.92 -2.05
N VAL A 362 -9.30 6.00 -2.96
CA VAL A 362 -8.33 6.06 -4.06
C VAL A 362 -9.07 6.26 -5.37
N ILE A 363 -8.60 7.19 -6.19
CA ILE A 363 -9.11 7.42 -7.53
C ILE A 363 -7.96 7.22 -8.50
N TRP A 364 -8.23 6.41 -9.51
CA TRP A 364 -7.33 6.18 -10.63
C TRP A 364 -7.83 6.94 -11.84
N GLU A 365 -6.96 7.63 -12.53
CA GLU A 365 -7.29 8.44 -13.69
C GLU A 365 -6.47 8.01 -14.87
N ALA A 366 -7.17 7.59 -15.91
CA ALA A 366 -6.60 7.22 -17.20
C ALA A 366 -6.34 8.47 -18.03
N THR A 367 -5.16 8.60 -18.63
CA THR A 367 -4.82 9.74 -19.46
C THR A 367 -4.54 9.34 -20.91
N SER A 368 -4.83 10.22 -21.85
CA SER A 368 -4.62 9.92 -23.27
C SER A 368 -3.15 9.90 -23.69
N ARG A 369 -2.22 10.50 -22.89
CA ARG A 369 -0.80 10.66 -23.29
C ARG A 369 0.21 10.59 -22.17
N LYS A 370 -0.23 10.71 -20.91
CA LYS A 370 0.69 10.82 -19.75
C LYS A 370 0.68 9.59 -18.83
N GLY A 371 -0.02 8.51 -19.20
CA GLY A 371 -0.08 7.31 -18.38
C GLY A 371 -1.26 7.30 -17.43
N LEU A 372 -1.03 6.98 -16.17
CA LEU A 372 -2.03 6.74 -15.15
C LEU A 372 -1.74 7.61 -13.93
N ASP A 373 -2.73 8.37 -13.49
CA ASP A 373 -2.66 9.14 -12.24
C ASP A 373 -3.42 8.40 -11.14
N LYS A 374 -2.83 8.37 -9.95
CA LYS A 374 -3.44 7.83 -8.73
C LYS A 374 -3.62 8.96 -7.73
N LEU A 375 -4.85 9.28 -7.41
CA LEU A 375 -5.24 10.28 -6.43
C LEU A 375 -5.66 9.58 -5.14
N GLU A 376 -4.94 9.80 -4.05
CA GLU A 376 -5.27 9.26 -2.72
C GLU A 376 -5.89 10.36 -1.86
N ILE A 377 -7.14 10.19 -1.47
CA ILE A 377 -7.80 11.12 -0.56
C ILE A 377 -7.21 10.92 0.84
N LEU A 378 -6.57 11.97 1.33
CA LEU A 378 -5.90 11.92 2.64
C LEU A 378 -6.94 11.82 3.76
N LYS A 379 -6.95 10.70 4.47
CA LYS A 379 -7.65 10.60 5.75
C LYS A 379 -6.77 11.28 6.78
N LYS A 380 -7.23 12.40 7.37
CA LYS A 380 -6.52 13.16 8.41
C LYS A 380 -6.37 12.32 9.69
N THR A 381 -5.55 11.27 9.65
CA THR A 381 -5.16 10.47 10.82
C THR A 381 -4.15 11.21 11.66
N ILE A 382 -3.25 11.97 11.00
CA ILE A 382 -2.32 12.91 11.60
C ILE A 382 -2.78 14.31 11.21
N ARG A 383 -3.01 15.16 12.20
CA ARG A 383 -3.48 16.53 11.98
C ARG A 383 -2.40 17.51 12.36
N HIS A 384 -2.16 18.48 11.49
CA HIS A 384 -1.30 19.62 11.75
C HIS A 384 -2.12 20.78 12.30
N PHE A 385 -1.67 21.38 13.39
CA PHE A 385 -2.27 22.55 14.03
C PHE A 385 -1.25 23.67 14.11
N PRO A 386 -1.63 24.91 13.82
CA PRO A 386 -0.78 26.07 14.08
C PRO A 386 -0.66 26.29 15.58
N PHE A 387 0.41 26.95 16.01
CA PHE A 387 0.55 27.35 17.40
C PHE A 387 -0.52 28.40 17.78
N PHE A 388 -0.71 29.40 16.94
CA PHE A 388 -1.80 30.38 17.02
C PHE A 388 -2.86 30.10 15.95
N GLU A 389 -4.14 30.21 16.31
CA GLU A 389 -5.25 29.87 15.42
C GLU A 389 -5.63 30.99 14.42
N THR A 390 -5.24 32.22 14.69
CA THR A 390 -5.50 33.38 13.83
C THR A 390 -4.27 33.72 12.97
N GLY A 391 -4.51 33.91 11.67
CA GLY A 391 -3.47 34.14 10.67
C GLY A 391 -2.53 35.28 11.06
N GLY A 392 -1.25 34.95 11.09
CA GLY A 392 -0.14 35.84 11.40
C GLY A 392 1.14 35.32 10.75
N ASP A 393 2.25 36.00 11.01
CA ASP A 393 3.58 35.60 10.58
C ASP A 393 3.87 34.13 10.95
N GLN A 394 3.98 33.23 9.95
CA GLN A 394 4.21 31.80 10.13
C GLN A 394 5.46 31.50 10.93
N SER A 395 6.45 32.41 10.99
CA SER A 395 7.64 32.30 11.84
C SER A 395 7.34 32.27 13.35
N ILE A 396 6.13 32.65 13.72
CA ILE A 396 5.65 32.69 15.11
C ILE A 396 5.11 31.31 15.56
N ASN A 397 4.78 30.44 14.63
CA ASN A 397 4.11 29.15 14.89
C ASN A 397 5.06 28.02 15.30
N GLU A 398 6.38 28.18 15.27
CA GLU A 398 7.30 27.10 15.64
C GLU A 398 7.09 26.64 17.10
N THR A 399 6.68 25.38 17.25
CA THR A 399 6.51 24.71 18.55
C THR A 399 7.76 23.90 18.87
N ARG A 400 8.55 24.34 19.86
CA ARG A 400 9.83 23.69 20.19
C ARG A 400 9.84 22.99 21.54
N ALA A 401 8.98 23.36 22.46
CA ALA A 401 8.88 22.77 23.78
C ALA A 401 7.48 22.21 24.03
N LEU A 402 7.40 21.00 24.54
CA LEU A 402 6.16 20.29 24.80
C LEU A 402 6.23 19.59 26.15
N TYR A 403 5.19 19.75 26.96
CA TYR A 403 5.01 19.00 28.19
C TYR A 403 3.52 18.65 28.41
N HIS A 404 3.23 17.41 28.79
CA HIS A 404 1.88 16.99 29.16
C HIS A 404 1.77 16.70 30.66
N ASP A 405 0.97 17.48 31.36
CA ASP A 405 0.62 17.23 32.74
C ASP A 405 -0.58 16.28 32.82
N ALA A 406 -0.30 15.00 33.02
CA ALA A 406 -1.33 13.97 33.11
C ALA A 406 -2.28 14.14 34.32
N LYS A 407 -1.81 14.74 35.42
CA LYS A 407 -2.62 15.00 36.64
C LYS A 407 -3.65 16.11 36.40
N ARG A 408 -3.24 17.18 35.71
CA ARG A 408 -4.09 18.32 35.37
C ARG A 408 -4.82 18.15 34.03
N LYS A 409 -4.44 17.13 33.23
CA LYS A 409 -4.95 16.87 31.88
C LYS A 409 -4.73 18.03 30.92
N ILE A 410 -3.63 18.77 31.08
CA ILE A 410 -3.27 19.89 30.21
C ILE A 410 -1.96 19.60 29.48
N THR A 411 -1.83 20.22 28.32
CA THR A 411 -0.57 20.24 27.56
C THR A 411 -0.05 21.67 27.52
N ILE A 412 1.22 21.85 27.83
CA ILE A 412 1.92 23.14 27.80
C ILE A 412 2.87 23.09 26.61
N MET A 413 2.78 24.07 25.74
CA MET A 413 3.61 24.20 24.54
C MET A 413 4.34 25.53 24.57
N GLY A 414 5.58 25.57 24.17
CA GLY A 414 6.40 26.76 24.11
C GLY A 414 6.92 27.03 22.69
N ASN A 415 6.94 28.30 22.29
CA ASN A 415 7.42 28.72 20.99
C ASN A 415 8.72 29.56 21.06
N LYS A 416 9.32 29.82 19.88
CA LYS A 416 10.53 30.67 19.76
C LYS A 416 10.27 32.17 20.00
N LYS A 417 9.04 32.64 20.11
CA LYS A 417 8.69 34.07 20.34
C LYS A 417 8.29 34.37 21.77
N GLY A 418 8.57 33.43 22.68
CA GLY A 418 8.40 33.68 24.12
C GLY A 418 6.95 33.57 24.61
N CYS A 419 6.12 32.78 23.93
CA CYS A 419 4.74 32.48 24.32
C CYS A 419 4.60 31.02 24.77
N LEU A 420 3.81 30.81 25.81
CA LEU A 420 3.32 29.50 26.23
C LEU A 420 1.85 29.35 25.80
N LYS A 421 1.49 28.25 25.18
CA LYS A 421 0.11 27.80 24.94
C LYS A 421 -0.21 26.69 25.93
N ILE A 422 -1.21 26.86 26.77
CA ILE A 422 -1.74 25.85 27.69
C ILE A 422 -3.09 25.38 27.14
N THR A 423 -3.24 24.08 26.94
CA THR A 423 -4.49 23.53 26.35
C THR A 423 -4.92 22.24 27.04
N ASP A 424 -6.24 22.04 27.17
CA ASP A 424 -6.89 20.79 27.56
C ASP A 424 -7.32 19.94 26.34
N GLY A 425 -7.06 20.46 25.15
CA GLY A 425 -7.45 19.89 23.86
C GLY A 425 -8.69 20.55 23.23
N PHE A 426 -9.41 21.41 24.00
CA PHE A 426 -10.56 22.18 23.52
C PHE A 426 -10.35 23.67 23.72
N ASN A 427 -9.90 24.04 24.94
CA ASN A 427 -9.65 25.43 25.31
C ASN A 427 -8.16 25.72 25.25
N HIS A 428 -7.82 26.93 24.81
CA HIS A 428 -6.45 27.40 24.70
C HIS A 428 -6.25 28.68 25.51
N HIS A 429 -5.20 28.69 26.32
CA HIS A 429 -4.79 29.86 27.07
C HIS A 429 -3.33 30.19 26.73
N TYR A 430 -3.11 31.44 26.31
CA TYR A 430 -1.78 31.95 25.95
C TYR A 430 -1.17 32.81 27.05
N ILE A 431 0.08 32.57 27.38
CA ILE A 431 0.86 33.35 28.34
C ILE A 431 2.09 33.86 27.62
N ASN A 432 2.21 35.16 27.48
CA ASN A 432 3.34 35.84 26.83
C ASN A 432 4.11 36.79 27.77
N ASP A 433 3.74 36.88 29.04
CA ASP A 433 4.43 37.69 30.05
C ASP A 433 4.77 36.89 31.30
N VAL A 434 5.95 37.05 31.81
CA VAL A 434 6.51 36.43 33.03
C VAL A 434 6.32 37.34 34.21
N GLY A 435 5.07 37.55 34.65
CA GLY A 435 4.74 38.32 35.84
C GLY A 435 5.20 39.78 35.77
N GLY A 436 5.03 40.46 34.64
CA GLY A 436 5.45 41.87 34.43
C GLY A 436 6.94 42.06 34.14
N THR A 437 7.71 40.97 33.89
CA THR A 437 9.14 41.05 33.59
C THR A 437 9.50 40.78 32.12
N GLY A 438 8.50 40.86 31.23
CA GLY A 438 8.64 40.62 29.79
C GLY A 438 8.35 39.16 29.40
N ASP A 439 8.59 38.81 28.16
CA ASP A 439 8.29 37.50 27.59
C ASP A 439 9.20 36.37 28.16
N PHE A 440 8.91 35.11 27.79
CA PHE A 440 9.71 33.97 28.23
C PHE A 440 11.06 33.89 27.49
N GLY A 441 11.24 34.58 26.36
CA GLY A 441 12.32 34.35 25.43
C GLY A 441 12.09 33.11 24.60
N ARG A 442 13.06 32.62 23.85
CA ARG A 442 12.95 31.43 23.00
C ARG A 442 12.83 30.19 23.88
N VAL A 443 11.62 29.59 23.96
CA VAL A 443 11.36 28.41 24.79
C VAL A 443 11.85 27.16 24.11
N TYR A 444 12.75 26.40 24.76
CA TYR A 444 13.38 25.20 24.21
C TYR A 444 13.01 23.91 24.95
N GLY A 445 12.63 24.00 26.23
CA GLY A 445 12.22 22.86 27.04
C GLY A 445 11.20 23.25 28.09
N ILE A 446 10.32 22.33 28.45
CA ILE A 446 9.38 22.45 29.57
C ILE A 446 9.38 21.12 30.30
N ASP A 447 9.74 21.17 31.59
CA ASP A 447 9.83 20.02 32.47
C ASP A 447 9.05 20.29 33.77
N ARG A 448 8.75 19.28 34.55
CA ARG A 448 8.03 19.44 35.82
C ARG A 448 8.73 18.68 36.92
N ASP A 449 8.92 19.35 38.05
CA ASP A 449 9.53 18.75 39.24
C ASP A 449 8.51 17.95 40.09
N SER A 450 9.01 17.18 41.03
CA SER A 450 8.20 16.39 41.97
C SER A 450 7.30 17.25 42.86
N LYS A 451 7.65 18.52 43.07
CA LYS A 451 6.88 19.52 43.85
C LYS A 451 5.76 20.16 43.05
N GLY A 452 5.72 19.92 41.74
CA GLY A 452 4.70 20.42 40.84
C GLY A 452 5.00 21.73 40.14
N ASN A 453 6.23 22.27 40.27
CA ASN A 453 6.67 23.43 39.51
C ASN A 453 7.00 23.05 38.09
N TYR A 454 6.71 23.93 37.13
CA TYR A 454 7.18 23.81 35.75
C TYR A 454 8.49 24.57 35.60
N TRP A 455 9.44 23.97 34.92
CA TRP A 455 10.72 24.52 34.55
C TRP A 455 10.74 24.84 33.05
N ILE A 456 10.82 26.14 32.74
CA ILE A 456 10.79 26.66 31.38
C ILE A 456 12.22 27.00 31.00
N SER A 457 12.78 26.19 30.11
CA SER A 457 14.16 26.36 29.61
C SER A 457 14.16 27.29 28.42
N THR A 458 15.00 28.32 28.43
CA THR A 458 14.97 29.32 27.37
C THR A 458 16.35 29.60 26.82
N LYS A 459 16.42 29.96 25.54
CA LYS A 459 17.66 30.38 24.89
C LYS A 459 17.82 31.89 24.96
N GLY A 460 18.81 32.33 25.72
CA GLY A 460 19.19 33.74 25.90
C GLY A 460 18.51 34.48 27.05
N THR A 461 17.58 33.81 27.82
CA THR A 461 16.95 34.44 28.98
C THR A 461 17.03 33.60 30.27
N GLY A 462 17.78 32.49 30.24
CA GLY A 462 18.04 31.63 31.37
C GLY A 462 16.94 30.60 31.63
N LEU A 463 16.71 30.25 32.91
CA LEU A 463 15.75 29.26 33.38
C LEU A 463 14.64 29.92 34.16
N ILE A 464 13.39 29.57 33.95
CA ILE A 464 12.23 30.11 34.65
C ILE A 464 11.53 28.99 35.41
N ARG A 465 11.35 29.15 36.72
CA ARG A 465 10.43 28.29 37.48
C ARG A 465 9.05 28.95 37.51
N MET A 466 8.07 28.23 37.03
CA MET A 466 6.65 28.61 36.99
C MET A 466 5.90 27.73 38.00
N THR A 467 5.50 28.31 39.12
CA THR A 467 4.81 27.61 40.22
C THR A 467 3.32 27.86 40.15
N PRO A 468 2.48 26.81 39.99
CA PRO A 468 1.03 26.94 39.99
C PRO A 468 0.51 27.46 41.35
N THR A 469 -0.43 28.41 41.31
CA THR A 469 -1.13 28.97 42.47
C THR A 469 -2.65 28.83 42.26
N ALA A 470 -3.44 29.21 43.28
CA ALA A 470 -4.91 29.18 43.14
C ALA A 470 -5.42 30.11 42.03
N ASN A 471 -4.73 31.22 41.77
CA ASN A 471 -5.17 32.28 40.86
C ASN A 471 -4.27 32.45 39.61
N GLY A 472 -3.47 31.42 39.27
CA GLY A 472 -2.55 31.49 38.13
C GLY A 472 -1.18 30.91 38.40
N TYR A 473 -0.16 31.66 38.10
CA TYR A 473 1.23 31.21 38.22
C TYR A 473 2.12 32.26 38.87
N GLN A 474 3.05 31.81 39.69
CA GLN A 474 4.15 32.63 40.24
C GLN A 474 5.45 32.25 39.52
N TYR A 475 6.28 33.25 39.20
CA TYR A 475 7.48 33.06 38.40
C TYR A 475 8.75 33.42 39.20
N LYS A 476 9.82 32.62 39.01
CA LYS A 476 11.18 32.93 39.45
C LYS A 476 12.16 32.65 38.33
N ARG A 477 12.93 33.65 37.91
CA ARG A 477 13.91 33.56 36.84
C ARG A 477 15.33 33.39 37.38
N TYR A 478 16.09 32.46 36.79
CA TYR A 478 17.50 32.20 37.10
C TYR A 478 18.32 32.61 35.87
N ARG A 479 19.29 33.52 36.09
CA ARG A 479 20.17 34.07 35.02
C ARG A 479 21.63 33.99 35.45
N THR A 480 22.52 34.35 34.54
CA THR A 480 23.91 34.67 34.88
C THR A 480 23.93 35.98 35.68
N ILE A 481 24.75 36.06 36.74
CA ILE A 481 24.95 37.26 37.53
C ILE A 481 26.44 37.52 37.56
N ALA A 482 26.88 38.74 37.15
CA ALA A 482 28.27 39.12 37.17
C ALA A 482 28.85 39.00 38.62
N ASN A 483 30.03 38.40 38.73
CA ASN A 483 30.74 38.15 39.99
C ASN A 483 29.99 37.25 41.00
N HIS A 484 28.97 36.48 40.56
CA HIS A 484 28.25 35.57 41.44
C HIS A 484 28.34 34.11 40.92
N PRO A 485 29.43 33.41 41.31
CA PRO A 485 29.73 32.09 40.69
C PRO A 485 28.71 30.99 41.02
N MET A 486 27.81 31.18 41.99
CA MET A 486 26.81 30.19 42.40
C MET A 486 25.48 30.35 41.65
N TRP A 487 25.50 30.93 40.48
CA TRP A 487 24.37 31.08 39.56
C TRP A 487 24.66 30.41 38.20
N LEU A 488 23.73 30.51 37.25
CA LEU A 488 23.94 29.97 35.89
C LEU A 488 25.24 30.53 35.28
N ASN A 489 26.00 29.68 34.65
CA ASN A 489 27.17 30.08 33.87
C ASN A 489 26.87 30.38 32.38
N ASN A 490 25.66 30.01 31.93
CA ASN A 490 25.21 30.32 30.57
C ASN A 490 23.67 30.44 30.51
N GLU A 491 23.12 31.40 29.74
CA GLU A 491 21.68 31.67 29.64
C GLU A 491 20.98 30.90 28.51
N ASN A 492 21.72 30.13 27.72
CA ASN A 492 21.13 29.27 26.71
C ASN A 492 20.77 27.92 27.31
N VAL A 493 19.62 27.84 27.96
CA VAL A 493 19.14 26.63 28.62
C VAL A 493 18.23 25.85 27.67
N TYR A 494 18.48 24.52 27.52
CA TYR A 494 17.77 23.67 26.58
C TYR A 494 16.74 22.75 27.23
N CYS A 495 17.09 22.11 28.35
CA CYS A 495 16.16 21.27 29.10
C CYS A 495 16.61 21.12 30.57
N THR A 496 15.74 20.55 31.40
CA THR A 496 16.05 20.22 32.81
C THR A 496 15.63 18.77 33.10
N VAL A 497 16.22 18.21 34.17
CA VAL A 497 15.77 16.95 34.74
C VAL A 497 15.95 16.96 36.26
N GLU A 498 14.97 16.44 37.01
CA GLU A 498 15.08 16.34 38.49
C GLU A 498 15.66 14.97 38.85
N ASP A 499 16.72 14.93 39.67
CA ASP A 499 17.25 13.69 40.23
C ASP A 499 16.43 13.16 41.41
N LYS A 500 16.75 11.94 41.89
CA LYS A 500 16.05 11.30 43.02
C LYS A 500 16.21 12.08 44.34
N GLN A 501 17.19 12.99 44.46
CA GLN A 501 17.45 13.84 45.59
C GLN A 501 16.73 15.20 45.51
N GLY A 502 16.03 15.49 44.40
CA GLY A 502 15.32 16.73 44.15
C GLY A 502 16.21 17.87 43.67
N ASN A 503 17.43 17.59 43.19
CA ASN A 503 18.25 18.59 42.49
C ASN A 503 17.78 18.70 41.04
N ILE A 504 17.79 19.91 40.48
CA ILE A 504 17.44 20.17 39.08
C ILE A 504 18.73 20.29 38.27
N TRP A 505 18.94 19.34 37.41
CA TRP A 505 20.04 19.33 36.45
C TRP A 505 19.60 20.13 35.20
N ILE A 506 20.49 21.01 34.73
CA ILE A 506 20.17 22.03 33.74
C ILE A 506 21.17 21.91 32.58
N ALA A 507 20.65 21.61 31.38
CA ALA A 507 21.44 21.58 30.15
C ALA A 507 21.69 22.99 29.65
N THR A 508 22.94 23.40 29.45
CA THR A 508 23.24 24.68 28.83
C THR A 508 24.10 24.52 27.57
N TYR A 509 23.81 25.33 26.57
CA TYR A 509 24.54 25.33 25.30
C TYR A 509 25.68 26.34 25.34
N GLY A 510 26.84 25.87 25.75
CA GLY A 510 28.07 26.64 25.91
C GLY A 510 28.53 26.81 27.34
N GLY A 511 27.88 26.17 28.34
CA GLY A 511 28.29 26.18 29.74
C GLY A 511 28.26 24.80 30.39
N GLY A 512 28.08 23.74 29.62
CA GLY A 512 28.00 22.38 30.11
C GLY A 512 26.73 22.15 30.97
N VAL A 513 26.82 21.31 31.97
CA VAL A 513 25.73 20.98 32.87
C VAL A 513 25.82 21.85 34.13
N ASN A 514 24.70 22.48 34.52
CA ASN A 514 24.50 23.18 35.76
C ASN A 514 23.57 22.39 36.67
N ILE A 515 23.67 22.52 38.01
CA ILE A 515 22.84 21.79 38.97
C ILE A 515 22.32 22.76 40.02
N LEU A 516 21.01 23.00 40.05
CA LEU A 516 20.34 23.75 41.09
C LEU A 516 20.12 22.83 42.30
N THR A 517 20.74 23.16 43.39
CA THR A 517 20.72 22.40 44.66
C THR A 517 20.58 23.34 45.87
N LYS A 518 20.63 22.83 47.08
CA LYS A 518 20.61 23.60 48.31
C LYS A 518 21.95 23.54 49.02
N ASP A 519 22.41 24.67 49.51
CA ASP A 519 23.59 24.74 50.37
C ASP A 519 23.31 24.23 51.82
N ALA A 520 24.32 24.17 52.67
CA ALA A 520 24.20 23.75 54.05
C ALA A 520 23.22 24.60 54.90
N LYS A 521 22.87 25.80 54.43
CA LYS A 521 21.90 26.71 55.08
C LYS A 521 20.50 26.61 54.45
N GLY A 522 20.29 25.67 53.51
CA GLY A 522 19.03 25.46 52.83
C GLY A 522 18.74 26.47 51.67
N ARG A 523 19.65 27.33 51.30
CA ARG A 523 19.50 28.32 50.21
C ARG A 523 19.73 27.66 48.86
N GLU A 524 18.96 28.07 47.85
CA GLU A 524 19.17 27.62 46.46
C GLU A 524 20.48 28.16 45.91
N VAL A 525 21.30 27.27 45.39
CA VAL A 525 22.59 27.55 44.71
C VAL A 525 22.71 26.73 43.47
N ILE A 526 23.41 27.24 42.45
CA ILE A 526 23.69 26.53 41.22
C ILE A 526 25.18 26.18 41.18
N VAL A 527 25.49 24.91 41.09
CA VAL A 527 26.83 24.37 40.95
C VAL A 527 27.09 24.00 39.47
N ASN A 528 28.27 24.29 38.95
CA ASN A 528 28.68 24.07 37.59
C ASN A 528 30.21 23.98 37.46
N CYS A 529 30.73 23.90 36.21
CA CYS A 529 32.16 23.78 35.94
C CYS A 529 32.99 24.98 36.48
N ASN A 530 32.39 26.18 36.61
CA ASN A 530 33.11 27.39 37.09
C ASN A 530 33.25 27.41 38.60
N ASN A 531 32.54 26.59 39.37
CA ASN A 531 32.55 26.64 40.85
C ASN A 531 32.85 25.30 41.51
N SER A 532 32.06 24.29 41.34
CA SER A 532 32.11 23.06 42.11
C SER A 532 32.41 21.81 41.33
N ILE A 533 32.19 21.81 39.99
CA ILE A 533 32.48 20.67 39.12
C ILE A 533 33.81 20.88 38.39
N ARG A 534 34.89 20.96 39.21
CA ARG A 534 36.24 21.41 38.76
C ARG A 534 36.90 20.53 37.68
N HIS A 535 36.47 19.25 37.52
CA HIS A 535 37.04 18.30 36.59
C HIS A 535 36.17 18.12 35.35
N TYR A 536 35.08 18.93 35.19
CA TYR A 536 34.29 18.92 33.99
C TYR A 536 35.16 19.31 32.75
N PRO A 537 35.04 18.63 31.62
CA PRO A 537 35.86 18.93 30.44
C PRO A 537 35.61 20.37 29.95
N ASN A 538 36.64 21.23 29.97
CA ASN A 538 36.46 22.65 29.67
C ASN A 538 36.36 22.99 28.19
N ASN A 539 36.89 22.13 27.29
CA ASN A 539 36.91 22.35 25.84
C ASN A 539 35.92 21.46 25.09
N GLU A 540 35.35 20.47 25.74
CA GLU A 540 34.45 19.47 25.16
C GLU A 540 33.19 19.38 26.02
N TYR A 541 32.09 18.80 25.47
CA TYR A 541 30.83 18.58 26.18
C TYR A 541 30.17 19.84 26.75
N GLN A 542 30.56 21.06 26.29
CA GLN A 542 30.01 22.33 26.73
C GLN A 542 28.62 22.64 26.15
N LYS A 543 28.31 22.10 24.95
CA LYS A 543 27.06 22.35 24.24
C LYS A 543 26.08 21.23 24.50
N VAL A 544 25.43 21.27 25.68
CA VAL A 544 24.45 20.23 26.07
C VAL A 544 23.09 20.55 25.51
N ARG A 545 22.51 19.63 24.72
CA ARG A 545 21.17 19.76 24.11
C ARG A 545 20.09 19.03 24.90
N THR A 546 20.42 17.87 25.49
CA THR A 546 19.41 16.97 26.07
C THR A 546 19.95 16.30 27.34
N LEU A 547 19.05 16.06 28.31
CA LEU A 547 19.30 15.29 29.53
C LEU A 547 18.29 14.16 29.66
N ALA A 548 18.73 12.99 30.09
CA ALA A 548 17.86 11.88 30.46
C ALA A 548 18.36 11.17 31.72
N LEU A 549 17.46 10.61 32.51
CA LEU A 549 17.78 9.79 33.67
C LEU A 549 17.73 8.33 33.33
N ASP A 550 18.75 7.56 33.71
CA ASP A 550 18.69 6.12 33.70
C ASP A 550 18.00 5.54 34.95
N LYS A 551 17.75 4.25 35.01
CA LYS A 551 17.13 3.59 36.17
C LYS A 551 17.95 3.70 37.46
N ARG A 552 19.26 3.81 37.35
CA ARG A 552 20.16 4.02 38.51
C ARG A 552 20.06 5.45 39.04
N GLY A 553 19.49 6.37 38.27
CA GLY A 553 19.40 7.78 38.59
C GLY A 553 20.64 8.58 38.19
N ARG A 554 21.46 8.07 37.29
CA ARG A 554 22.53 8.80 36.64
C ARG A 554 21.93 9.68 35.52
N VAL A 555 22.49 10.86 35.35
CA VAL A 555 22.08 11.81 34.29
C VAL A 555 22.96 11.61 33.07
N TRP A 556 22.35 11.24 31.96
CA TRP A 556 22.98 11.18 30.66
C TRP A 556 22.80 12.53 30.00
N ALA A 557 23.89 13.16 29.59
CA ALA A 557 23.89 14.45 28.93
C ALA A 557 24.38 14.25 27.46
N GLY A 558 23.50 14.55 26.53
CA GLY A 558 23.80 14.52 25.08
C GLY A 558 24.29 15.87 24.62
N THR A 559 25.42 15.88 23.94
CA THR A 559 26.14 17.08 23.53
C THR A 559 26.49 17.02 22.04
N THR A 560 27.13 18.05 21.50
CA THR A 560 27.72 18.04 20.16
C THR A 560 29.01 17.20 20.06
N ASP A 561 29.53 16.77 21.20
CA ASP A 561 30.83 16.09 21.31
C ASP A 561 30.68 14.64 21.83
N GLY A 562 29.43 14.12 21.91
CA GLY A 562 29.08 12.79 22.40
C GLY A 562 28.25 12.84 23.68
N ILE A 563 28.29 11.76 24.43
CA ILE A 563 27.51 11.55 25.66
C ILE A 563 28.45 11.59 26.89
N ILE A 564 28.02 12.34 27.91
CA ILE A 564 28.65 12.32 29.23
C ILE A 564 27.62 11.88 30.27
N ILE A 565 27.96 10.89 31.09
CA ILE A 565 27.10 10.35 32.15
C ILE A 565 27.58 10.88 33.49
N MET A 566 26.66 11.45 34.27
CA MET A 566 26.97 12.13 35.54
C MET A 566 26.09 11.62 36.68
N TRP A 567 26.67 11.59 37.87
CA TRP A 567 25.92 11.25 39.09
C TRP A 567 26.50 11.91 40.32
N LYS A 568 25.65 12.15 41.31
CA LYS A 568 26.02 12.77 42.60
C LYS A 568 26.33 11.68 43.61
N ASN A 569 27.51 11.73 44.24
CA ASN A 569 27.90 10.86 45.34
C ASN A 569 28.30 11.74 46.55
N GLY A 570 27.38 11.89 47.51
CA GLY A 570 27.49 12.88 48.57
C GLY A 570 27.56 14.31 48.01
N ASN A 571 28.65 15.02 48.33
CA ASN A 571 28.92 16.38 47.78
C ASN A 571 29.74 16.37 46.49
N ARG A 572 30.15 15.24 46.02
CA ARG A 572 30.97 15.08 44.79
C ARG A 572 30.13 14.74 43.61
N ILE A 573 30.39 15.39 42.48
CA ILE A 573 29.83 15.05 41.18
C ILE A 573 30.87 14.21 40.42
N ASN A 574 30.47 13.00 40.09
CA ASN A 574 31.26 12.10 39.27
C ASN A 574 30.72 12.16 37.85
N PHE A 575 31.56 11.89 36.85
CA PHE A 575 31.16 11.82 35.47
C PHE A 575 32.02 10.79 34.72
N GLN A 576 31.44 10.27 33.64
CA GLN A 576 32.08 9.32 32.69
C GLN A 576 31.74 9.74 31.29
N ARG A 577 32.71 9.70 30.40
CA ARG A 577 32.51 9.89 28.97
C ARG A 577 32.05 8.56 28.36
N VAL A 578 31.18 8.60 27.40
CA VAL A 578 30.95 7.46 26.50
C VAL A 578 31.97 7.62 25.39
N GLU A 579 33.05 6.85 25.49
CA GLU A 579 34.16 6.91 24.53
C GLU A 579 33.81 6.13 23.27
N ASP A 580 34.23 6.65 22.14
CA ASP A 580 34.16 6.00 20.84
C ASP A 580 35.38 5.09 20.77
N ASN A 581 35.13 3.78 20.69
CA ASN A 581 36.19 2.80 20.56
C ASN A 581 36.09 2.16 19.16
N GLU A 582 37.01 2.56 18.27
CA GLU A 582 37.07 2.08 16.89
C GLU A 582 37.20 0.54 16.77
N GLU A 583 37.63 -0.14 17.83
CA GLU A 583 37.77 -1.59 17.91
C GLU A 583 36.46 -2.32 18.29
N VAL A 584 35.39 -1.58 18.63
CA VAL A 584 34.11 -2.17 19.08
C VAL A 584 33.08 -2.12 17.95
N GLU A 585 32.53 -3.28 17.59
CA GLU A 585 31.51 -3.48 16.54
C GLU A 585 30.21 -2.68 16.78
N TYR A 586 29.96 -2.17 17.99
CA TYR A 586 28.71 -1.53 18.42
C TYR A 586 28.96 -0.12 18.94
N ASN A 587 29.25 0.82 18.03
CA ASN A 587 29.50 2.22 18.36
C ASN A 587 28.31 3.14 17.97
N LEU A 588 28.34 4.39 18.52
CA LEU A 588 27.49 5.47 18.04
C LEU A 588 28.02 5.98 16.68
N ASN A 589 27.15 6.01 15.65
CA ASN A 589 27.53 6.47 14.30
C ASN A 589 27.77 7.98 14.24
N SER A 590 27.36 8.77 15.24
CA SER A 590 27.57 10.21 15.30
C SER A 590 27.71 10.70 16.74
N LYS A 591 28.63 11.63 16.97
CA LYS A 591 28.83 12.29 18.27
C LYS A 591 27.87 13.47 18.49
N ASP A 592 27.20 13.97 17.46
CA ASP A 592 26.27 15.09 17.56
C ASP A 592 24.88 14.62 18.04
N ILE A 593 24.69 14.63 19.36
CA ILE A 593 23.49 14.09 20.01
C ILE A 593 22.39 15.16 20.04
N ILE A 594 21.23 14.86 19.45
CA ILE A 594 20.05 15.73 19.45
C ILE A 594 19.12 15.43 20.62
N VAL A 595 18.82 14.15 20.86
CA VAL A 595 17.83 13.74 21.86
C VAL A 595 18.22 12.45 22.57
N LEU A 596 18.00 12.41 23.87
CA LEU A 596 18.11 11.24 24.75
C LEU A 596 16.78 10.95 25.41
N LYS A 597 16.35 9.69 25.42
CA LYS A 597 15.16 9.24 26.15
C LYS A 597 15.36 7.83 26.69
N CYS A 598 15.04 7.63 27.96
CA CYS A 598 15.05 6.33 28.61
C CYS A 598 13.65 5.72 28.55
N ASP A 599 13.54 4.47 28.08
CA ASP A 599 12.26 3.76 28.04
C ASP A 599 11.88 3.16 29.41
N SER A 600 10.68 2.58 29.54
CA SER A 600 10.21 1.99 30.82
C SER A 600 11.05 0.80 31.28
N LYS A 601 11.73 0.12 30.36
CA LYS A 601 12.63 -1.00 30.65
C LYS A 601 14.02 -0.54 31.08
N GLY A 602 14.37 0.74 30.87
CA GLY A 602 15.64 1.36 31.22
C GLY A 602 16.64 1.41 30.08
N THR A 603 16.25 1.06 28.86
CA THR A 603 17.09 1.23 27.69
C THR A 603 17.18 2.70 27.32
N MET A 604 18.40 3.21 27.15
CA MET A 604 18.65 4.58 26.69
C MET A 604 18.61 4.62 25.15
N TRP A 605 17.71 5.44 24.61
CA TRP A 605 17.56 5.71 23.19
C TRP A 605 18.22 7.05 22.85
N VAL A 606 18.95 7.06 21.76
CA VAL A 606 19.81 8.16 21.32
C VAL A 606 19.44 8.56 19.90
N GLY A 607 18.95 9.77 19.71
CA GLY A 607 18.75 10.37 18.40
C GLY A 607 19.91 11.30 18.07
N THR A 608 20.51 11.12 16.92
CA THR A 608 21.71 11.84 16.48
C THR A 608 21.44 12.70 15.26
N ASN A 609 22.37 13.57 14.96
CA ASN A 609 22.44 14.33 13.71
C ASN A 609 23.36 13.57 12.72
N GLY A 610 22.76 12.90 11.74
CA GLY A 610 23.48 12.18 10.70
C GLY A 610 24.00 10.78 11.08
N GLY A 611 23.63 10.24 12.25
CA GLY A 611 24.00 8.88 12.66
C GLY A 611 22.82 7.96 12.97
N GLY A 612 21.61 8.40 12.65
CA GLY A 612 20.39 7.61 12.86
C GLY A 612 19.92 7.52 14.30
N LEU A 613 19.16 6.47 14.60
CA LEU A 613 18.54 6.18 15.88
C LEU A 613 19.24 5.01 16.56
N SER A 614 19.93 5.26 17.67
CA SER A 614 20.65 4.23 18.42
C SER A 614 19.96 3.89 19.74
N HIS A 615 20.21 2.69 20.26
CA HIS A 615 19.87 2.34 21.62
C HIS A 615 21.00 1.60 22.32
N CYS A 616 21.18 1.89 23.60
CA CYS A 616 22.23 1.30 24.41
C CYS A 616 21.81 -0.10 24.86
N LEU A 617 22.61 -1.13 24.55
CA LEU A 617 22.35 -2.53 24.87
C LEU A 617 22.59 -2.82 26.35
N ASN A 618 23.51 -2.08 26.98
CA ASN A 618 23.98 -2.29 28.35
C ASN A 618 23.92 -1.00 29.18
N THR A 619 22.78 -0.28 29.16
CA THR A 619 22.59 1.00 29.88
C THR A 619 22.98 0.92 31.36
N ASP A 620 22.88 -0.25 32.01
CA ASP A 620 23.28 -0.46 33.41
C ASP A 620 24.78 -0.73 33.60
N ALA A 621 25.60 -0.75 32.56
CA ALA A 621 27.05 -0.92 32.68
C ALA A 621 27.71 0.25 33.43
N ASN A 622 28.90 0.03 33.90
CA ASN A 622 29.73 1.08 34.49
C ASN A 622 30.71 1.69 33.49
N GLU A 623 31.09 0.93 32.52
CA GLU A 623 32.06 1.20 31.45
C GLU A 623 31.66 0.41 30.19
N ASP A 624 32.25 0.68 29.06
CA ASP A 624 32.08 -0.03 27.78
C ASP A 624 30.61 -0.13 27.32
N TYR A 625 30.05 1.03 27.00
CA TYR A 625 28.67 1.11 26.48
C TYR A 625 28.58 0.68 25.02
N HIS A 626 27.68 -0.25 24.74
CA HIS A 626 27.44 -0.78 23.39
C HIS A 626 26.11 -0.26 22.85
N PHE A 627 26.11 0.17 21.59
CA PHE A 627 24.92 0.72 20.93
C PHE A 627 24.58 -0.11 19.67
N GLU A 628 23.31 -0.38 19.47
CA GLU A 628 22.76 -0.88 18.20
C GLU A 628 22.05 0.29 17.52
N THR A 629 22.36 0.54 16.25
CA THR A 629 21.86 1.70 15.50
C THR A 629 20.95 1.23 14.36
N LEU A 630 19.82 1.95 14.21
CA LEU A 630 18.95 1.89 13.05
C LEU A 630 19.35 3.04 12.11
N GLY A 631 19.75 2.68 10.91
CA GLY A 631 20.15 3.62 9.87
C GLY A 631 19.38 3.44 8.56
N ASN A 632 19.91 3.97 7.48
CA ASN A 632 19.31 3.85 6.15
C ASN A 632 19.19 2.40 5.68
N ALA A 633 20.13 1.54 6.06
CA ALA A 633 20.13 0.11 5.73
C ALA A 633 18.91 -0.60 6.31
N GLU A 634 18.44 -0.21 7.49
CA GLU A 634 17.25 -0.74 8.17
C GLU A 634 15.96 -0.03 7.71
N GLY A 635 16.06 0.88 6.73
CA GLY A 635 14.91 1.58 6.13
C GLY A 635 14.54 2.91 6.80
N LEU A 636 15.44 3.49 7.60
CA LEU A 636 15.24 4.82 8.17
C LEU A 636 15.17 5.87 7.03
N PRO A 637 14.14 6.75 7.00
CA PRO A 637 14.00 7.72 5.91
C PRO A 637 15.01 8.86 5.95
N SER A 638 15.59 9.15 7.11
CA SER A 638 16.65 10.16 7.33
C SER A 638 17.42 9.81 8.59
N GLU A 639 18.73 9.99 8.57
CA GLU A 639 19.61 9.74 9.73
C GLU A 639 19.64 10.89 10.73
N GLU A 640 18.86 11.95 10.50
CA GLU A 640 18.70 13.07 11.41
C GLU A 640 17.46 12.87 12.31
N ILE A 641 17.66 12.51 13.57
CA ILE A 641 16.57 12.23 14.51
C ILE A 641 16.29 13.47 15.35
N LYS A 642 15.15 14.12 15.12
CA LYS A 642 14.76 15.37 15.80
C LYS A 642 14.20 15.18 17.19
N SER A 643 13.32 14.20 17.39
CA SER A 643 12.64 14.02 18.69
C SER A 643 12.16 12.58 18.89
N ILE A 644 12.05 12.16 20.14
CA ILE A 644 11.69 10.79 20.56
C ILE A 644 10.64 10.83 21.66
N THR A 645 9.63 9.94 21.58
CA THR A 645 8.67 9.67 22.65
C THR A 645 8.23 8.22 22.65
N PHE A 646 7.58 7.74 23.72
CA PHE A 646 7.11 6.36 23.84
C PHE A 646 5.61 6.32 24.07
N GLU A 647 4.96 5.29 23.51
CA GLU A 647 3.61 4.92 23.89
C GLU A 647 3.56 4.26 25.28
N LYS A 648 2.35 4.04 25.81
CA LYS A 648 2.16 3.33 27.08
C LYS A 648 2.65 1.88 27.06
N ASN A 649 2.68 1.25 25.88
CA ASN A 649 3.17 -0.11 25.64
C ASN A 649 4.65 -0.17 25.28
N ASP A 650 5.37 0.93 25.44
CA ASP A 650 6.79 1.13 25.09
C ASP A 650 7.12 1.10 23.59
N ASN A 651 6.14 1.11 22.69
CA ASN A 651 6.43 1.37 21.29
C ASN A 651 7.04 2.75 21.12
N LEU A 652 8.08 2.82 20.32
CA LEU A 652 8.83 4.03 20.08
C LEU A 652 8.17 4.85 18.96
N TRP A 653 8.07 6.17 19.19
CA TRP A 653 7.73 7.14 18.16
C TRP A 653 8.83 8.19 18.10
N PHE A 654 9.20 8.57 16.88
CA PHE A 654 10.22 9.59 16.68
C PHE A 654 9.95 10.39 15.41
N ALA A 655 10.54 11.55 15.33
CA ALA A 655 10.50 12.38 14.12
C ALA A 655 11.90 12.52 13.57
N THR A 656 12.01 12.39 12.25
CA THR A 656 13.15 12.88 11.48
C THR A 656 12.92 14.36 11.13
N ASP A 657 13.63 14.89 10.16
CA ASP A 657 13.42 16.27 9.68
C ASP A 657 12.00 16.49 9.11
N HIS A 658 11.51 15.62 8.22
CA HIS A 658 10.22 15.76 7.53
C HIS A 658 9.25 14.57 7.71
N VAL A 659 9.65 13.50 8.37
CA VAL A 659 8.88 12.25 8.46
C VAL A 659 8.65 11.87 9.91
N LEU A 660 7.44 11.43 10.24
CA LEU A 660 7.15 10.80 11.53
C LEU A 660 7.31 9.30 11.40
N CYS A 661 7.90 8.68 12.42
CA CYS A 661 8.18 7.24 12.43
C CYS A 661 7.66 6.59 13.70
N SER A 662 7.25 5.33 13.60
CA SER A 662 7.05 4.45 14.75
C SER A 662 7.86 3.17 14.61
N TYR A 663 8.41 2.67 15.71
CA TYR A 663 9.20 1.45 15.73
C TYR A 663 8.66 0.45 16.75
N ASP A 664 8.22 -0.70 16.25
CA ASP A 664 7.85 -1.84 17.10
C ASP A 664 9.11 -2.60 17.51
N LYS A 665 9.54 -2.38 18.74
CA LYS A 665 10.77 -2.99 19.31
C LYS A 665 10.72 -4.52 19.38
N LYS A 666 9.53 -5.11 19.49
CA LYS A 666 9.40 -6.57 19.59
C LYS A 666 9.56 -7.26 18.24
N ARG A 667 9.04 -6.61 17.20
CA ARG A 667 9.04 -7.14 15.84
C ARG A 667 10.19 -6.62 15.00
N LYS A 668 10.92 -5.61 15.50
CA LYS A 668 11.96 -4.88 14.77
C LYS A 668 11.43 -4.29 13.45
N VAL A 669 10.23 -3.71 13.49
CA VAL A 669 9.57 -3.16 12.30
C VAL A 669 9.39 -1.65 12.43
N LEU A 670 9.87 -0.93 11.40
CA LEU A 670 9.77 0.51 11.25
C LEU A 670 8.57 0.87 10.36
N SER A 671 7.74 1.80 10.81
CA SER A 671 6.70 2.47 10.01
C SER A 671 7.04 3.93 9.80
N THR A 672 6.79 4.41 8.61
CA THR A 672 6.95 5.81 8.24
C THR A 672 5.60 6.45 7.91
N TYR A 673 5.40 7.70 8.34
CA TYR A 673 4.18 8.47 8.10
C TYR A 673 4.54 9.74 7.35
N THR A 674 3.93 9.90 6.19
CA THR A 674 4.26 10.96 5.23
C THR A 674 3.04 11.82 4.92
N ILE A 675 3.10 12.57 3.83
CA ILE A 675 1.99 13.39 3.34
C ILE A 675 0.68 12.60 3.17
N GLN A 676 0.78 11.31 2.85
CA GLN A 676 -0.37 10.40 2.72
C GLN A 676 -1.12 10.20 4.04
N ASP A 677 -0.43 10.31 5.16
CA ASP A 677 -0.99 10.19 6.50
C ASP A 677 -1.41 11.54 7.11
N GLY A 678 -1.11 12.64 6.40
CA GLY A 678 -1.39 14.02 6.83
C GLY A 678 -0.18 14.72 7.44
N VAL A 679 1.04 14.22 7.22
CA VAL A 679 2.29 14.89 7.59
C VAL A 679 2.67 15.84 6.45
N ASP A 680 2.45 17.14 6.65
CA ASP A 680 2.84 18.17 5.69
C ASP A 680 4.38 18.24 5.57
N ASP A 681 4.87 18.93 4.54
CA ASP A 681 6.30 19.22 4.37
C ASP A 681 6.77 20.31 5.36
N CYS A 682 6.78 19.95 6.64
CA CYS A 682 7.21 20.81 7.74
C CYS A 682 8.37 20.16 8.49
N ILE A 683 9.43 20.95 8.72
CA ILE A 683 10.57 20.49 9.52
C ILE A 683 10.14 20.28 10.98
N CYS A 684 10.39 19.10 11.51
CA CYS A 684 10.13 18.77 12.91
C CYS A 684 11.13 19.44 13.84
N SER A 685 10.65 19.84 15.02
CA SER A 685 11.47 20.55 16.03
C SER A 685 12.23 19.56 16.91
N GLU A 686 13.51 19.89 17.21
CA GLU A 686 14.36 19.07 18.07
C GLU A 686 13.81 18.98 19.49
N GLY A 687 13.79 17.77 20.06
CA GLY A 687 13.35 17.50 21.44
C GLY A 687 11.84 17.65 21.67
N ALA A 688 11.06 18.04 20.65
CA ALA A 688 9.65 18.37 20.78
C ALA A 688 8.74 17.19 20.46
N ALA A 689 8.72 16.17 21.32
CA ALA A 689 7.79 15.04 21.20
C ALA A 689 7.26 14.61 22.58
N ILE A 690 5.94 14.38 22.68
CA ILE A 690 5.29 13.90 23.90
C ILE A 690 4.15 12.93 23.57
N THR A 691 3.85 12.05 24.55
CA THR A 691 2.65 11.22 24.54
C THR A 691 1.70 11.72 25.64
N THR A 692 0.44 11.95 25.27
CA THR A 692 -0.59 12.43 26.20
C THR A 692 -1.19 11.28 27.02
N ALA A 693 -1.87 11.61 28.12
CA ALA A 693 -2.57 10.62 28.95
C ALA A 693 -3.67 9.85 28.17
N ARG A 694 -4.25 10.48 27.12
CA ARG A 694 -5.23 9.86 26.22
C ARG A 694 -4.60 8.93 25.16
N GLY A 695 -3.26 8.90 25.07
CA GLY A 695 -2.50 8.11 24.10
C GLY A 695 -2.25 8.81 22.77
N ASN A 696 -2.65 10.07 22.60
CA ASN A 696 -2.28 10.86 21.42
C ASN A 696 -0.79 11.24 21.51
N ILE A 697 -0.12 11.26 20.38
CA ILE A 697 1.27 11.66 20.26
C ILE A 697 1.33 13.04 19.61
N ILE A 698 2.14 13.93 20.18
CA ILE A 698 2.28 15.30 19.67
C ILE A 698 3.74 15.54 19.31
N PHE A 699 3.98 16.05 18.11
CA PHE A 699 5.29 16.49 17.65
C PHE A 699 5.27 17.98 17.32
N GLY A 700 6.25 18.73 17.82
CA GLY A 700 6.44 20.12 17.45
C GLY A 700 7.07 20.26 16.06
N THR A 701 6.68 21.30 15.33
CA THR A 701 7.23 21.65 14.02
C THR A 701 7.51 23.14 13.90
N GLN A 702 8.20 23.55 12.84
CA GLN A 702 8.44 24.96 12.56
C GLN A 702 7.17 25.77 12.29
N LYS A 703 6.09 25.12 11.84
CA LYS A 703 4.79 25.77 11.49
C LYS A 703 3.67 25.44 12.48
N GLY A 704 3.96 24.81 13.62
CA GLY A 704 2.95 24.41 14.60
C GLY A 704 3.28 23.06 15.25
N TYR A 705 2.32 22.15 15.28
CA TYR A 705 2.50 20.83 15.85
C TYR A 705 1.59 19.80 15.21
N TYR A 706 2.09 18.58 15.08
CA TYR A 706 1.30 17.42 14.68
C TYR A 706 0.65 16.75 15.89
N VAL A 707 -0.57 16.26 15.70
CA VAL A 707 -1.28 15.39 16.65
C VAL A 707 -1.62 14.09 15.95
N VAL A 708 -1.03 13.00 16.40
CA VAL A 708 -1.30 11.65 15.96
C VAL A 708 -2.40 11.06 16.83
N ASP A 709 -3.59 10.83 16.27
CA ASP A 709 -4.71 10.15 16.92
C ASP A 709 -4.63 8.64 16.66
N LYS A 710 -4.05 7.93 17.61
CA LYS A 710 -3.86 6.48 17.47
C LYS A 710 -5.16 5.70 17.23
N LYS A 711 -6.28 6.14 17.82
CA LYS A 711 -7.58 5.46 17.62
C LYS A 711 -8.03 5.56 16.16
N LYS A 712 -7.74 6.67 15.50
CA LYS A 712 -8.03 6.84 14.08
C LYS A 712 -7.06 6.06 13.18
N LEU A 713 -5.78 5.96 13.59
CA LEU A 713 -4.81 5.11 12.91
C LEU A 713 -5.19 3.62 12.96
N THR A 714 -5.64 3.14 14.12
CA THR A 714 -6.04 1.74 14.33
C THR A 714 -7.51 1.46 14.02
N GLY A 715 -8.34 2.49 13.97
CA GLY A 715 -9.80 2.43 13.92
C GLY A 715 -10.41 2.38 12.52
N ALA A 716 -9.62 2.21 11.46
CA ALA A 716 -10.15 1.88 10.13
C ALA A 716 -10.81 0.49 10.21
N GLY A 717 -12.08 0.49 10.60
CA GLY A 717 -12.87 -0.72 10.80
C GLY A 717 -12.87 -1.59 9.55
N GLY A 718 -12.74 -2.91 9.73
CA GLY A 718 -12.89 -3.90 8.67
C GLY A 718 -11.86 -3.74 7.53
N LEU A 719 -10.59 -3.62 7.86
CA LEU A 719 -9.51 -3.52 6.88
C LEU A 719 -9.38 -4.83 6.09
N PHE A 720 -10.06 -4.87 4.95
CA PHE A 720 -9.74 -5.82 3.91
C PHE A 720 -8.43 -5.38 3.24
N LEU A 721 -7.33 -6.04 3.60
CA LEU A 721 -6.03 -5.77 2.97
C LEU A 721 -5.94 -6.39 1.57
N LYS A 722 -6.89 -7.27 1.20
CA LYS A 722 -6.95 -7.95 -0.10
C LYS A 722 -5.60 -8.61 -0.45
N LEU A 723 -5.06 -9.41 0.46
CA LEU A 723 -3.79 -10.09 0.26
C LEU A 723 -3.88 -11.12 -0.87
N GLN A 724 -3.01 -11.01 -1.87
CA GLN A 724 -2.91 -11.93 -2.99
C GLN A 724 -1.48 -12.42 -3.18
N LEU A 725 -1.34 -13.67 -3.69
CA LEU A 725 -0.13 -14.08 -4.36
C LEU A 725 -0.15 -13.44 -5.75
N THR A 726 0.92 -12.73 -6.12
CA THR A 726 0.96 -12.00 -7.40
C THR A 726 1.69 -12.76 -8.48
N ASP A 727 2.78 -13.44 -8.12
CA ASP A 727 3.63 -14.17 -9.03
C ASP A 727 4.17 -15.46 -8.38
N PHE A 728 4.49 -16.41 -9.23
CA PHE A 728 5.15 -17.64 -8.85
C PHE A 728 6.38 -17.87 -9.74
N TYR A 729 7.51 -18.16 -9.11
CA TYR A 729 8.78 -18.43 -9.78
C TYR A 729 9.18 -19.87 -9.54
N TYR A 730 9.72 -20.49 -10.56
CA TYR A 730 10.30 -21.84 -10.52
C TYR A 730 11.65 -21.81 -11.21
N ASN A 731 12.72 -22.14 -10.46
CA ASN A 731 14.12 -21.99 -10.88
C ASN A 731 14.40 -20.59 -11.45
N ASP A 732 14.00 -19.57 -10.69
CA ASP A 732 14.13 -18.13 -10.98
C ASP A 732 13.37 -17.62 -12.21
N GLU A 733 12.62 -18.48 -12.90
CA GLU A 733 11.77 -18.11 -14.03
C GLU A 733 10.33 -17.89 -13.59
N LEU A 734 9.73 -16.76 -14.01
CA LEU A 734 8.32 -16.47 -13.79
C LEU A 734 7.45 -17.53 -14.52
N GLN A 735 6.56 -18.18 -13.77
CA GLN A 735 5.71 -19.24 -14.30
C GLN A 735 4.27 -18.75 -14.54
N SER A 736 3.82 -18.94 -15.76
CA SER A 736 2.43 -18.77 -16.15
C SER A 736 2.12 -19.76 -17.29
N PRO A 737 0.89 -20.31 -17.38
CA PRO A 737 0.46 -21.14 -18.51
C PRO A 737 0.61 -20.44 -19.84
N ARG A 738 0.71 -19.11 -19.84
CA ARG A 738 0.97 -18.29 -21.03
C ARG A 738 2.36 -18.55 -21.63
N PHE A 739 3.38 -18.84 -20.81
CA PHE A 739 4.76 -19.02 -21.26
C PHE A 739 5.20 -20.50 -21.28
N SER A 740 4.67 -21.31 -20.38
CA SER A 740 5.14 -22.67 -20.12
C SER A 740 3.97 -23.62 -19.84
N ASP A 741 4.08 -24.88 -20.27
CA ASP A 741 3.12 -25.95 -19.94
C ASP A 741 3.51 -26.69 -18.65
N LYS A 742 4.57 -26.26 -17.96
CA LYS A 742 5.01 -26.86 -16.68
C LYS A 742 3.88 -26.83 -15.64
N PHE A 743 3.06 -25.75 -15.67
CA PHE A 743 1.92 -25.57 -14.80
C PHE A 743 0.68 -25.32 -15.65
N SER A 744 -0.36 -26.13 -15.49
CA SER A 744 -1.60 -26.06 -16.29
C SER A 744 -2.51 -24.89 -15.89
N HIS A 745 -2.35 -24.36 -14.69
CA HIS A 745 -3.16 -23.27 -14.14
C HIS A 745 -2.26 -22.14 -13.66
N TYR A 746 -2.83 -20.94 -13.54
CA TYR A 746 -2.12 -19.80 -12.94
C TYR A 746 -1.96 -20.04 -11.44
N VAL A 747 -0.71 -20.32 -11.02
CA VAL A 747 -0.38 -20.77 -9.66
C VAL A 747 -0.84 -19.81 -8.56
N PRO A 748 -0.71 -18.49 -8.69
CA PRO A 748 -1.18 -17.55 -7.66
C PRO A 748 -2.66 -17.68 -7.29
N ASP A 749 -3.51 -18.09 -8.24
CA ASP A 749 -4.95 -18.26 -8.02
C ASP A 749 -5.33 -19.71 -7.65
N SER A 750 -4.36 -20.60 -7.59
CA SER A 750 -4.55 -22.02 -7.27
C SER A 750 -4.56 -22.27 -5.77
N LYS A 751 -5.19 -23.39 -5.36
CA LYS A 751 -5.14 -23.87 -3.97
C LYS A 751 -3.98 -24.82 -3.72
N GLU A 752 -3.44 -25.42 -4.79
CA GLU A 752 -2.34 -26.38 -4.75
C GLU A 752 -1.43 -26.14 -5.94
N VAL A 753 -0.13 -26.29 -5.70
CA VAL A 753 0.90 -26.35 -6.73
C VAL A 753 1.74 -27.60 -6.53
N ARG A 754 1.96 -28.35 -7.62
CA ARG A 754 2.85 -29.51 -7.67
C ARG A 754 4.11 -29.14 -8.39
N MET A 755 5.25 -29.30 -7.71
CA MET A 755 6.55 -29.07 -8.32
C MET A 755 6.85 -30.17 -9.35
N PRO A 756 7.44 -29.83 -10.49
CA PRO A 756 7.85 -30.84 -11.47
C PRO A 756 8.95 -31.75 -10.94
N ASP A 757 9.87 -31.20 -10.16
CA ASP A 757 11.07 -31.88 -9.68
C ASP A 757 11.21 -31.79 -8.16
N HIS A 758 11.97 -32.74 -7.58
CA HIS A 758 12.24 -32.83 -6.14
C HIS A 758 13.33 -31.86 -5.66
N SER A 759 14.25 -31.47 -6.55
CA SER A 759 15.28 -30.48 -6.26
C SER A 759 15.00 -29.25 -7.08
N CYS A 760 14.30 -28.30 -6.50
CA CYS A 760 13.89 -27.07 -7.19
C CYS A 760 14.02 -25.87 -6.27
N ARG A 761 14.21 -24.72 -6.90
CA ARG A 761 14.09 -23.43 -6.27
C ARG A 761 12.74 -22.83 -6.69
N PHE A 762 11.94 -22.40 -5.73
CA PHE A 762 10.68 -21.74 -6.02
C PHE A 762 10.47 -20.51 -5.13
N ALA A 763 9.72 -19.55 -5.63
CA ALA A 763 9.39 -18.38 -4.86
C ALA A 763 7.96 -17.92 -5.15
N PHE A 764 7.32 -17.38 -4.09
CA PHE A 764 6.04 -16.70 -4.16
C PHE A 764 6.25 -15.21 -3.92
N ARG A 765 5.76 -14.37 -4.82
CA ARG A 765 5.61 -12.95 -4.61
C ARG A 765 4.19 -12.66 -4.18
N PHE A 766 4.00 -11.71 -3.30
CA PHE A 766 2.69 -11.38 -2.74
C PHE A 766 2.55 -9.87 -2.54
N ALA A 767 1.31 -9.38 -2.56
CA ALA A 767 0.98 -7.99 -2.31
C ALA A 767 -0.41 -7.84 -1.68
N SER A 768 -0.56 -6.80 -0.89
CA SER A 768 -1.85 -6.28 -0.48
C SER A 768 -2.38 -5.35 -1.57
N LEU A 769 -3.58 -5.62 -2.06
CA LEU A 769 -4.23 -4.83 -3.09
C LEU A 769 -5.15 -3.73 -2.52
N ASN A 770 -4.87 -3.29 -1.31
CA ASN A 770 -5.43 -2.08 -0.73
C ASN A 770 -4.49 -0.90 -1.02
N TYR A 771 -4.80 -0.14 -2.06
CA TYR A 771 -3.92 0.91 -2.61
C TYR A 771 -3.74 2.14 -1.73
N GLN A 772 -4.56 2.33 -0.70
CA GLN A 772 -4.43 3.43 0.26
C GLN A 772 -3.43 3.12 1.36
N LEU A 773 -3.27 1.85 1.74
CA LEU A 773 -2.53 1.44 2.92
C LEU A 773 -1.26 0.64 2.61
N GLN A 774 -0.90 0.48 1.33
CA GLN A 774 0.22 -0.38 0.90
C GLN A 774 1.54 -0.07 1.61
N HIS A 775 1.85 1.20 1.84
CA HIS A 775 3.06 1.66 2.50
C HIS A 775 3.11 1.31 4.01
N ARG A 776 1.98 0.90 4.61
CA ARG A 776 1.84 0.54 6.03
C ARG A 776 1.65 -0.96 6.25
N VAL A 777 1.59 -1.75 5.18
CA VAL A 777 1.35 -3.18 5.27
C VAL A 777 2.66 -3.91 5.53
N HIS A 778 2.62 -4.74 6.56
CA HIS A 778 3.69 -5.64 6.95
C HIS A 778 3.34 -7.08 6.59
N TYR A 779 4.30 -7.81 6.02
CA TYR A 779 4.10 -9.18 5.56
C TYR A 779 4.94 -10.16 6.37
N GLN A 780 4.32 -11.28 6.72
CA GLN A 780 5.00 -12.44 7.30
C GLN A 780 4.62 -13.68 6.52
N TYR A 781 5.55 -14.61 6.37
CA TYR A 781 5.33 -15.87 5.67
C TYR A 781 5.91 -17.06 6.42
N LEU A 782 5.38 -18.25 6.11
CA LEU A 782 5.76 -19.51 6.73
C LEU A 782 5.48 -20.65 5.76
N LEU A 783 6.44 -21.52 5.55
CA LEU A 783 6.21 -22.82 4.95
C LEU A 783 5.98 -23.85 6.06
N GLU A 784 4.70 -24.08 6.39
CA GLU A 784 4.28 -24.99 7.46
C GLU A 784 4.72 -26.43 7.14
N GLY A 785 5.45 -27.04 8.06
CA GLY A 785 6.12 -28.33 7.88
C GLY A 785 7.61 -28.23 7.58
N TYR A 786 8.12 -27.04 7.32
CA TYR A 786 9.55 -26.77 7.08
C TYR A 786 10.09 -25.66 7.99
N ASP A 787 9.45 -24.48 8.01
CA ASP A 787 9.88 -23.35 8.83
C ASP A 787 9.51 -23.56 10.31
N SER A 788 10.43 -23.21 11.22
CA SER A 788 10.19 -23.28 12.66
C SER A 788 9.41 -22.08 13.22
N HIS A 789 9.42 -20.94 12.51
CA HIS A 789 8.77 -19.69 12.93
C HIS A 789 8.39 -18.82 11.72
N TRP A 790 7.48 -17.85 11.94
CA TRP A 790 7.11 -16.89 10.94
C TRP A 790 8.29 -15.99 10.57
N GLN A 791 8.57 -15.89 9.29
CA GLN A 791 9.59 -15.02 8.72
C GLN A 791 8.99 -13.69 8.31
N THR A 792 9.75 -12.60 8.43
CA THR A 792 9.35 -11.27 7.96
C THR A 792 9.83 -11.08 6.52
N ALA A 793 8.93 -10.65 5.65
CA ALA A 793 9.29 -10.39 4.26
C ALA A 793 10.10 -9.09 4.12
N THR A 794 11.05 -9.12 3.19
CA THR A 794 11.83 -7.95 2.76
C THR A 794 10.98 -6.99 1.90
N LYS A 795 11.56 -5.88 1.47
CA LYS A 795 10.92 -4.93 0.54
C LYS A 795 10.51 -5.57 -0.80
N GLU A 796 11.15 -6.66 -1.19
CA GLU A 796 10.84 -7.40 -2.41
C GLU A 796 9.52 -8.20 -2.32
N ARG A 797 8.99 -8.40 -1.10
CA ARG A 797 7.73 -9.13 -0.86
C ARG A 797 7.71 -10.50 -1.52
N MET A 798 8.83 -11.19 -1.42
CA MET A 798 9.06 -12.50 -2.01
C MET A 798 9.56 -13.47 -0.95
N ALA A 799 9.00 -14.69 -0.95
CA ALA A 799 9.44 -15.81 -0.14
C ALA A 799 10.09 -16.85 -1.04
N THR A 800 11.36 -17.07 -0.88
CA THR A 800 12.14 -17.99 -1.71
C THR A 800 12.53 -19.23 -0.90
N TYR A 801 12.33 -20.39 -1.49
CA TYR A 801 12.68 -21.69 -0.93
C TYR A 801 13.49 -22.51 -1.90
N GLU A 802 14.50 -23.21 -1.40
CA GLU A 802 15.41 -24.00 -2.20
C GLU A 802 15.68 -25.34 -1.51
N ASN A 803 15.76 -26.41 -2.31
CA ASN A 803 16.11 -27.75 -1.84
C ASN A 803 15.24 -28.27 -0.67
N ILE A 804 13.94 -27.98 -0.73
CA ILE A 804 12.99 -28.46 0.28
C ILE A 804 12.80 -29.97 0.14
N PRO A 805 12.83 -30.75 1.24
CA PRO A 805 12.61 -32.18 1.19
C PRO A 805 11.27 -32.58 0.52
N THR A 806 11.22 -33.79 0.00
CA THR A 806 9.98 -34.37 -0.55
C THR A 806 8.88 -34.37 0.49
N GLY A 807 7.69 -33.87 0.12
CA GLY A 807 6.58 -33.77 1.05
C GLY A 807 5.45 -32.88 0.55
N THR A 808 4.48 -32.72 1.42
CA THR A 808 3.35 -31.78 1.21
C THR A 808 3.42 -30.72 2.31
N TYR A 809 3.52 -29.49 1.89
CA TYR A 809 3.68 -28.31 2.75
C TYR A 809 2.55 -27.33 2.53
N LYS A 810 2.34 -26.42 3.48
CA LYS A 810 1.42 -25.28 3.29
C LYS A 810 2.22 -23.99 3.36
N PHE A 811 2.32 -23.32 2.23
CA PHE A 811 2.83 -21.96 2.22
C PHE A 811 1.73 -21.01 2.70
N ARG A 812 2.04 -20.26 3.74
CA ARG A 812 1.14 -19.30 4.38
C ARG A 812 1.78 -17.93 4.36
N VAL A 813 1.04 -16.93 3.96
CA VAL A 813 1.47 -15.53 4.02
C VAL A 813 0.40 -14.69 4.67
N ARG A 814 0.80 -13.76 5.53
CA ARG A 814 -0.07 -12.82 6.25
C ARG A 814 0.31 -11.40 5.91
N ALA A 815 -0.71 -10.57 5.78
CA ALA A 815 -0.59 -9.13 5.70
C ALA A 815 -1.30 -8.50 6.88
N SER A 816 -0.66 -7.58 7.58
CA SER A 816 -1.25 -6.83 8.69
C SER A 816 -0.75 -5.40 8.68
N LEU A 817 -1.46 -4.49 9.33
CA LEU A 817 -0.89 -3.20 9.66
C LEU A 817 -0.03 -3.31 10.90
N ILE A 818 1.05 -2.55 10.97
CA ILE A 818 1.95 -2.51 12.14
C ILE A 818 1.19 -2.12 13.40
N GLU A 819 0.24 -1.20 13.27
CA GLU A 819 -0.55 -0.69 14.39
C GLU A 819 -1.62 -1.67 14.90
N SER A 820 -1.98 -2.67 14.08
CA SER A 820 -3.03 -3.66 14.38
C SER A 820 -2.63 -5.05 13.90
N PRO A 821 -1.55 -5.61 14.44
CA PRO A 821 -1.00 -6.91 13.99
C PRO A 821 -1.89 -8.11 14.27
N GLU A 822 -2.82 -7.96 15.19
CA GLU A 822 -3.83 -8.98 15.53
C GLU A 822 -4.91 -9.11 14.44
N LYS A 823 -5.06 -8.08 13.58
CA LYS A 823 -5.94 -8.08 12.43
C LYS A 823 -5.11 -8.30 11.17
N PHE A 824 -5.14 -9.48 10.63
CA PHE A 824 -4.41 -9.84 9.44
C PHE A 824 -5.31 -10.48 8.39
N ASP A 825 -4.93 -10.32 7.15
CA ASP A 825 -5.43 -11.09 6.01
C ASP A 825 -4.43 -12.21 5.71
N GLU A 826 -4.90 -13.41 5.38
CA GLU A 826 -4.04 -14.58 5.18
C GLU A 826 -4.36 -15.29 3.87
N ARG A 827 -3.32 -15.66 3.12
CA ARG A 827 -3.41 -16.51 1.95
C ARG A 827 -2.62 -17.80 2.17
N VAL A 828 -3.21 -18.93 1.77
CA VAL A 828 -2.62 -20.27 1.94
C VAL A 828 -2.65 -20.99 0.60
N ILE A 829 -1.53 -21.65 0.23
CA ILE A 829 -1.42 -22.55 -0.90
C ILE A 829 -0.68 -23.83 -0.48
N THR A 830 -1.18 -24.97 -0.94
CA THR A 830 -0.52 -26.26 -0.72
C THR A 830 0.59 -26.46 -1.74
N VAL A 831 1.78 -26.79 -1.27
CA VAL A 831 2.97 -27.06 -2.09
C VAL A 831 3.31 -28.54 -1.98
N VAL A 832 3.30 -29.24 -3.12
CA VAL A 832 3.63 -30.68 -3.19
C VAL A 832 4.96 -30.84 -3.91
N ILE A 833 5.97 -31.37 -3.20
CA ILE A 833 7.29 -31.69 -3.74
C ILE A 833 7.36 -33.19 -3.98
N PRO A 834 7.50 -33.66 -5.24
CA PRO A 834 7.47 -35.06 -5.56
C PRO A 834 8.73 -35.77 -5.05
N PRO A 835 8.64 -37.08 -4.78
CA PRO A 835 9.83 -37.86 -4.45
C PRO A 835 10.78 -37.99 -5.67
N THR A 836 12.06 -38.30 -5.40
CA THR A 836 13.01 -38.65 -6.47
C THR A 836 12.46 -39.80 -7.30
N PHE A 837 12.82 -39.84 -8.61
CA PHE A 837 12.37 -40.92 -9.50
C PHE A 837 12.54 -42.31 -8.89
N LEU A 838 13.67 -42.52 -8.21
CA LEU A 838 13.99 -43.82 -7.56
C LEU A 838 13.01 -44.20 -6.43
N LEU A 839 12.36 -43.24 -5.80
CA LEU A 839 11.35 -43.42 -4.74
C LEU A 839 9.92 -43.17 -5.23
N SER A 840 9.77 -42.94 -6.52
CA SER A 840 8.41 -42.68 -7.11
C SER A 840 7.61 -43.98 -7.19
N THR A 841 6.27 -43.85 -7.19
CA THR A 841 5.38 -45.00 -7.37
C THR A 841 5.66 -45.76 -8.67
N SER A 842 6.07 -45.07 -9.72
CA SER A 842 6.47 -45.67 -11.00
C SER A 842 7.76 -46.50 -10.87
N ALA A 843 8.74 -45.97 -10.15
CA ALA A 843 10.00 -46.74 -9.89
C ALA A 843 9.74 -47.97 -8.99
N ILE A 844 8.85 -47.86 -8.02
CA ILE A 844 8.43 -48.98 -7.17
C ILE A 844 7.81 -50.08 -8.02
N TRP A 845 6.93 -49.76 -8.97
CA TRP A 845 6.37 -50.72 -9.94
C TRP A 845 7.46 -51.33 -10.82
N ILE A 846 8.44 -50.54 -11.29
CA ILE A 846 9.60 -51.04 -12.06
C ILE A 846 10.41 -52.00 -11.20
N TYR A 847 10.69 -51.70 -9.93
CA TYR A 847 11.39 -52.57 -9.02
C TYR A 847 10.63 -53.87 -8.78
N ILE A 848 9.31 -53.80 -8.58
CA ILE A 848 8.45 -55.00 -8.44
C ILE A 848 8.59 -55.87 -9.71
N VAL A 849 8.48 -55.27 -10.90
CA VAL A 849 8.64 -56.00 -12.18
C VAL A 849 10.02 -56.59 -12.31
N LEU A 850 11.10 -55.88 -11.96
CA LEU A 850 12.46 -56.38 -11.98
C LEU A 850 12.68 -57.54 -10.99
N VAL A 851 12.09 -57.48 -9.81
CA VAL A 851 12.14 -58.58 -8.83
C VAL A 851 11.37 -59.80 -9.35
N VAL A 852 10.21 -59.59 -9.97
CA VAL A 852 9.45 -60.70 -10.58
C VAL A 852 10.20 -61.29 -11.74
N LEU A 853 10.76 -60.48 -12.64
CA LEU A 853 11.56 -60.96 -13.75
C LEU A 853 12.82 -61.67 -13.26
N GLY A 854 13.49 -61.13 -12.23
CA GLY A 854 14.65 -61.79 -11.57
C GLY A 854 14.26 -63.13 -10.94
N GLY A 855 13.09 -63.19 -10.32
CA GLY A 855 12.53 -64.43 -9.77
C GLY A 855 12.22 -65.49 -10.85
N VAL A 856 11.63 -65.07 -11.95
CA VAL A 856 11.37 -65.93 -13.12
C VAL A 856 12.69 -66.41 -13.74
N ALA A 857 13.64 -65.50 -13.94
CA ALA A 857 14.97 -65.87 -14.50
C ALA A 857 15.72 -66.86 -13.54
N TYR A 858 15.61 -66.68 -12.22
CA TYR A 858 16.17 -67.59 -11.27
C TYR A 858 15.50 -68.97 -11.30
N LEU A 859 14.17 -69.00 -11.45
CA LEU A 859 13.44 -70.28 -11.59
C LEU A 859 13.77 -70.98 -12.87
N LEU A 860 13.90 -70.29 -14.00
CA LEU A 860 14.35 -70.83 -15.29
C LEU A 860 15.80 -71.32 -15.19
N TRP A 861 16.69 -70.60 -14.57
CA TRP A 861 18.09 -71.04 -14.35
C TRP A 861 18.16 -72.26 -13.42
N LYS A 862 17.31 -72.31 -12.38
CA LYS A 862 17.19 -73.46 -11.50
C LYS A 862 16.66 -74.69 -12.21
N GLN A 863 15.58 -74.48 -13.08
CA GLN A 863 15.10 -75.57 -13.93
C GLN A 863 16.14 -76.07 -14.91
N LYS A 864 16.93 -75.19 -15.51
CA LYS A 864 18.00 -75.56 -16.44
C LYS A 864 19.09 -76.35 -15.70
N ARG A 865 19.46 -75.94 -14.53
CA ARG A 865 20.44 -76.64 -13.70
C ARG A 865 19.98 -78.03 -13.22
N LEU A 866 18.69 -78.14 -12.84
CA LEU A 866 18.03 -79.41 -12.53
C LEU A 866 17.95 -80.33 -13.74
N ALA A 867 17.70 -79.77 -14.95
CA ALA A 867 17.75 -80.59 -16.19
C ALA A 867 19.16 -81.05 -16.52
N GLU A 868 20.22 -80.21 -16.32
CA GLU A 868 21.64 -80.61 -16.47
C GLU A 868 22.07 -81.65 -15.43
N GLU A 869 21.56 -81.59 -14.19
CA GLU A 869 21.81 -82.62 -13.16
C GLU A 869 21.07 -83.97 -13.44
N LEU A 870 19.85 -83.86 -14.05
CA LEU A 870 19.13 -85.06 -14.50
C LEU A 870 19.75 -85.69 -15.74
N ASP A 871 20.31 -84.95 -16.71
CA ASP A 871 21.06 -85.46 -17.84
C ASP A 871 22.43 -86.06 -17.37
N ALA A 872 23.09 -85.46 -16.40
CA ALA A 872 24.32 -86.00 -15.84
C ALA A 872 24.07 -87.29 -15.02
N ASN A 873 22.92 -87.46 -14.38
CA ASN A 873 22.53 -88.74 -13.75
C ASN A 873 21.96 -89.77 -14.72
N GLY A 874 21.49 -89.34 -15.93
CA GLY A 874 21.01 -90.22 -17.01
C GLY A 874 22.17 -90.93 -17.75
N HIS A 875 23.36 -90.38 -17.72
CA HIS A 875 24.53 -91.05 -18.39
C HIS A 875 25.21 -92.11 -17.58
N ASN A 876 24.82 -92.38 -16.34
CA ASN A 876 25.46 -93.44 -15.48
C ASN A 876 24.60 -94.70 -15.35
N THR A 877 23.50 -94.86 -16.12
CA THR A 877 22.68 -96.09 -16.05
C THR A 877 22.42 -96.78 -17.44
N ALA A 878 23.25 -96.51 -18.46
CA ALA A 878 23.14 -97.14 -19.76
C ALA A 878 24.41 -98.03 -20.02
N ASP A 879 24.61 -99.09 -19.20
CA ASP A 879 25.34 -100.25 -19.59
C ASP A 879 24.71 -101.47 -18.83
N ARG A 880 23.70 -102.12 -19.47
CA ARG A 880 23.43 -103.55 -19.45
C ARG A 880 22.04 -103.87 -20.14
N ASN A 881 22.21 -104.68 -21.16
CA ASN A 881 21.24 -105.57 -21.80
C ASN A 881 20.23 -105.01 -22.79
N ASP A 882 20.63 -105.10 -24.04
CA ASP A 882 20.34 -106.17 -25.11
C ASP A 882 18.91 -106.77 -25.14
N ASN A 883 18.41 -106.78 -26.36
CA ASN A 883 17.36 -107.64 -27.03
C ASN A 883 15.91 -107.26 -26.86
N GLY A 884 15.43 -107.00 -27.99
CA GLY A 884 14.11 -107.60 -28.39
C GLY A 884 13.06 -106.73 -29.00
N ASN A 885 13.04 -106.67 -30.27
CA ASN A 885 11.83 -106.73 -31.20
C ASN A 885 10.69 -105.77 -31.20
N ALA A 886 10.56 -105.07 -32.25
CA ALA A 886 9.52 -105.09 -33.29
C ALA A 886 8.15 -104.45 -33.06
N SER A 887 7.87 -103.70 -34.09
CA SER A 887 6.65 -103.44 -34.75
C SER A 887 5.79 -102.29 -34.33
N ALA A 888 5.75 -101.38 -35.21
CA ALA A 888 4.65 -100.97 -36.09
C ALA A 888 3.41 -100.46 -35.46
N ALA A 889 3.04 -99.24 -35.79
CA ALA A 889 1.94 -98.84 -36.61
C ALA A 889 1.50 -97.40 -36.25
N ASP A 890 1.59 -96.57 -37.18
CA ASP A 890 0.48 -95.84 -37.92
C ASP A 890 -0.43 -95.01 -37.09
N GLY A 891 -0.57 -93.77 -37.61
CA GLY A 891 -1.85 -93.08 -37.60
C GLY A 891 -1.65 -91.60 -37.26
N ASP A 892 -1.37 -90.90 -38.24
CA ASP A 892 -2.22 -90.05 -39.08
C ASP A 892 -2.87 -88.83 -38.47
N ALA A 893 -2.57 -87.72 -39.14
CA ALA A 893 -3.47 -86.70 -39.63
C ALA A 893 -3.80 -85.61 -38.67
N SER A 894 -3.77 -84.39 -39.00
CA SER A 894 -3.87 -83.52 -40.13
C SER A 894 -4.05 -82.06 -39.57
N ALA A 895 -3.34 -81.16 -40.16
CA ALA A 895 -3.88 -80.03 -40.96
C ALA A 895 -4.72 -79.06 -40.13
N ALA A 896 -4.68 -77.81 -40.28
CA ALA A 896 -4.41 -76.94 -41.40
C ALA A 896 -4.18 -75.54 -40.95
N ASP A 897 -3.41 -74.78 -41.63
CA ASP A 897 -3.68 -73.56 -42.40
C ASP A 897 -3.98 -72.33 -41.56
N GLY A 898 -3.54 -71.25 -41.91
CA GLY A 898 -2.95 -70.62 -43.06
C GLY A 898 -2.57 -69.19 -42.86
N ASN A 899 -1.66 -68.87 -43.59
CA ASN A 899 -1.55 -67.74 -44.51
C ASN A 899 -1.52 -66.32 -43.89
N ALA A 900 -0.56 -65.65 -44.16
CA ALA A 900 0.05 -64.96 -45.33
C ALA A 900 -0.06 -63.45 -45.08
N SER A 901 0.73 -62.54 -45.41
CA SER A 901 1.76 -62.31 -46.40
C SER A 901 2.28 -60.92 -46.14
N ALA A 902 3.60 -60.72 -46.11
CA ALA A 902 4.31 -60.00 -47.18
C ALA A 902 3.92 -58.54 -47.34
N ALA A 903 4.73 -57.57 -47.51
CA ALA A 903 6.02 -57.52 -48.24
C ALA A 903 6.67 -56.16 -47.93
N ASP A 904 7.92 -56.08 -47.98
CA ASP A 904 8.82 -55.24 -48.79
C ASP A 904 8.91 -53.79 -48.40
N GLY A 905 9.99 -53.14 -48.34
CA GLY A 905 11.32 -53.38 -48.89
C GLY A 905 12.21 -52.19 -48.54
N ASP A 906 13.46 -52.49 -48.57
CA ASP A 906 14.60 -51.73 -49.03
C ASP A 906 14.83 -50.30 -48.49
N GLY A 907 16.01 -49.92 -48.11
CA GLY A 907 17.37 -50.33 -48.42
C GLY A 907 18.34 -49.40 -47.76
N ALA A 908 19.43 -50.01 -47.46
CA ALA A 908 20.80 -49.56 -47.63
C ALA A 908 21.19 -48.12 -47.23
N ALA A 909 22.29 -47.83 -46.61
CA ALA A 909 23.55 -48.39 -46.39
C ALA A 909 24.45 -47.32 -45.78
N GLN A 910 25.39 -47.76 -44.96
CA GLN A 910 26.80 -47.25 -44.89
C GLN A 910 27.04 -45.82 -44.39
N GLU A 911 27.98 -45.55 -43.64
CA GLU A 911 29.22 -46.08 -43.04
C GLU A 911 29.87 -44.93 -42.28
N THR A 912 30.53 -45.33 -41.22
CA THR A 912 31.91 -44.97 -40.77
C THR A 912 32.14 -43.57 -40.18
N GLY A 913 32.84 -43.63 -39.10
CA GLY A 913 33.89 -42.69 -38.81
C GLY A 913 34.11 -42.46 -37.29
N ALA A 914 35.14 -43.08 -36.83
CA ALA A 914 35.69 -43.03 -35.45
C ALA A 914 36.45 -41.75 -35.16
N ALA A 915 36.69 -41.59 -33.82
CA ALA A 915 37.82 -40.88 -33.20
C ALA A 915 37.72 -39.34 -33.19
N ASP A 916 38.07 -38.59 -32.20
CA ASP A 916 39.04 -38.66 -31.14
C ASP A 916 38.76 -37.52 -30.13
N ASP A 917 39.26 -37.74 -28.95
CA ASP A 917 39.51 -36.83 -27.85
C ASP A 917 39.92 -35.40 -28.24
N ASP A 918 39.44 -34.43 -27.47
CA ASP A 918 40.36 -33.44 -26.88
C ASP A 918 39.70 -32.65 -25.73
N VAL A 919 40.31 -32.89 -24.56
CA VAL A 919 40.15 -32.09 -23.35
C VAL A 919 40.92 -30.77 -23.53
N ILE A 920 40.29 -29.63 -23.40
CA ILE A 920 40.98 -28.35 -23.17
C ILE A 920 40.59 -27.81 -21.81
N VAL A 921 41.54 -27.86 -20.91
CA VAL A 921 41.64 -27.05 -19.69
C VAL A 921 42.10 -25.68 -20.10
N ILE A 922 41.39 -24.62 -19.66
CA ILE A 922 41.92 -23.26 -19.68
C ILE A 922 41.88 -22.72 -18.25
N ASP A 923 43.07 -22.38 -17.80
CA ASP A 923 43.46 -21.73 -16.54
C ASP A 923 42.90 -20.29 -16.48
N ALA A 924 42.61 -19.90 -15.25
CA ALA A 924 42.41 -18.52 -14.86
C ALA A 924 43.75 -17.77 -14.89
N ASP A 925 43.73 -16.58 -15.50
CA ASP A 925 44.44 -15.37 -15.14
C ASP A 925 44.55 -14.48 -16.42
N ASP A 926 43.80 -13.39 -16.40
CA ASP A 926 44.22 -12.10 -17.01
C ASP A 926 43.01 -11.13 -17.03
N ILE A 927 42.88 -10.40 -15.94
CA ILE A 927 42.07 -9.17 -15.92
C ILE A 927 43.05 -8.02 -16.09
N MET A 928 43.05 -7.42 -17.26
CA MET A 928 43.65 -6.09 -17.45
C MET A 928 42.63 -5.01 -17.09
N VAL A 929 43.04 -4.21 -16.13
CA VAL A 929 42.46 -2.93 -15.78
C VAL A 929 42.86 -1.90 -16.88
N VAL A 930 41.88 -1.21 -17.44
CA VAL A 930 42.13 0.03 -18.19
C VAL A 930 41.43 1.15 -17.42
N GLU A 931 42.26 1.97 -16.81
CA GLU A 931 41.92 3.33 -16.40
C GLU A 931 41.83 4.21 -17.65
N ASP A 932 40.78 4.99 -17.74
CA ASP A 932 40.80 6.19 -18.58
C ASP A 932 40.29 7.37 -17.75
N GLU A 933 41.21 8.29 -17.57
CA GLU A 933 41.04 9.68 -17.12
C GLU A 933 40.41 10.54 -18.23
N ASP A 934 39.87 11.63 -17.77
CA ASP A 934 39.55 12.89 -18.45
C ASP A 934 38.22 13.04 -19.18
N ALA A 935 37.31 13.87 -18.59
CA ALA A 935 37.17 15.24 -19.05
C ALA A 935 36.07 16.01 -18.35
N ASN A 936 36.49 16.93 -17.58
CA ASN A 936 35.83 18.13 -17.11
C ASN A 936 35.45 19.04 -18.30
N LYS A 937 34.23 19.59 -18.32
CA LYS A 937 33.76 20.92 -18.77
C LYS A 937 32.40 20.88 -19.49
N SER A 938 31.44 21.36 -18.88
CA SER A 938 30.52 22.49 -19.08
C SER A 938 29.16 22.26 -18.44
#